data_ca409cd014bdb0b5ed9c52194d711839
#
_entry.id   ca409cd014bdb0b5ed9c52194d711839
#
_cell.length_a   1.000
_cell.length_b   1.000
_cell.length_c   1.000
_cell.angle_alpha   90.00
_cell.angle_beta   90.00
_cell.angle_gamma   90.00
#
_symmetry.space_group_name_H-M   'P 1'
#
loop_
_entity.id
_entity.type
_entity.pdbx_description
1 polymer ?
#
loop_
_entity_poly.entity_id
_entity_poly.type
_entity_poly.pdbx_seq_one_letter_code
_entity_poly.pdbx_strand_id
1 'polypeptide(L)'
;MDRCHLVLSVAIIAVALLVPRAGGYPWPLCGDTGNNFPARSKYLANINLIGATLPSNASSSPDLFATAAGVGSVPDQVSALALCRGDANASLCLTCLNQAFRDLPNACAYNKDATIFYESCQLSYSNASVFPVDASGTIKEYMFGSNTNVTTEPARFNRVVAALVNATANYAAYNSTRRYASGEADFNQEYPKVYSWAQCTPDLTPARCRGCLTQIIADSIGLFESRIWAGTLAVRCSFRYNTLPFLNGSMQVQLLGPSARSGSPAPAPAAVVPKVNVMPPAATPTAATATPAGGRKYSVPGLVLIILLPTLAAVNLVVGLCFWRRRRSETKAKHTYASYPTEAEDIESLDSMFIDISTLRAATDDFADTNKLGEGGFGAVYKGVLPDGDEIAVKRLSKSSTQGVEELKNELALIAKLKHKNLVSLVGVCLEQQERLLVYEFVPNRSLDLTLFDTEKCEQLDWEKRYKIINGIARGLQYLHEDSQLKIVHRDLKASNILLDANMNPKISDFGLARNFSRDQTQAVTNRVIGTYGYMAPEYLMRGNYSVKSDTFSFGVMVLEIVTGRKNNDCYNSQQSEDLLTKVWEQWVAGTVLETVDPSMNGSFSESDVLRCINIGLLCVQGKPTDRPLMSSVVLMLGSETVELQAPAKPTFFARNGNGGAVSGVVPGVSTASMEERPSMV
;
A
#
# COMPACT_ATOMS: atom_id res chain seq x y z
N MET A 1 20.22 -3.82 39.49
CA MET A 1 20.70 -3.05 38.33
C MET A 1 19.87 -3.29 37.07
N ASP A 2 19.08 -4.35 36.99
CA ASP A 2 18.38 -4.74 35.74
C ASP A 2 17.08 -3.97 35.41
N ARG A 3 16.41 -3.38 36.42
CA ARG A 3 15.18 -2.61 36.17
C ARG A 3 15.42 -1.20 35.58
N CYS A 4 16.57 -0.58 35.80
CA CYS A 4 16.93 0.71 35.21
C CYS A 4 17.25 0.61 33.71
N HIS A 5 17.89 -0.51 33.30
CA HIS A 5 18.14 -0.77 31.88
C HIS A 5 16.87 -1.05 31.09
N LEU A 6 15.89 -1.70 31.71
CA LEU A 6 14.57 -1.96 31.06
C LEU A 6 13.78 -0.67 30.83
N VAL A 7 13.76 0.24 31.82
CA VAL A 7 13.04 1.54 31.70
C VAL A 7 13.73 2.45 30.69
N LEU A 8 15.07 2.45 30.64
CA LEU A 8 15.81 3.22 29.61
C LEU A 8 15.58 2.65 28.21
N SER A 9 15.56 1.32 28.06
CA SER A 9 15.27 0.66 26.80
C SER A 9 13.82 0.90 26.33
N VAL A 10 12.85 0.88 27.24
CA VAL A 10 11.45 1.19 26.93
C VAL A 10 11.27 2.67 26.57
N ALA A 11 11.96 3.59 27.25
CA ALA A 11 11.95 5.01 26.93
C ALA A 11 12.59 5.30 25.55
N ILE A 12 13.69 4.64 25.21
CA ILE A 12 14.35 4.75 23.90
C ILE A 12 13.46 4.16 22.82
N ILE A 13 12.78 3.04 23.08
CA ILE A 13 11.82 2.43 22.14
C ILE A 13 10.59 3.32 21.97
N ALA A 14 10.08 3.93 23.04
CA ALA A 14 8.95 4.85 22.95
C ALA A 14 9.28 6.14 22.19
N VAL A 15 10.50 6.68 22.33
CA VAL A 15 10.98 7.82 21.53
C VAL A 15 11.22 7.44 20.07
N ALA A 16 11.70 6.22 19.79
CA ALA A 16 11.85 5.70 18.43
C ALA A 16 10.50 5.44 17.73
N LEU A 17 9.42 5.20 18.48
CA LEU A 17 8.06 5.03 17.97
C LEU A 17 7.32 6.35 17.70
N LEU A 18 7.85 7.49 18.21
CA LEU A 18 7.29 8.83 18.03
C LEU A 18 7.94 9.63 16.89
N VAL A 19 8.92 9.07 16.20
CA VAL A 19 9.43 9.67 14.97
C VAL A 19 8.37 9.52 13.88
N PRO A 20 7.75 10.60 13.38
CA PRO A 20 6.82 10.49 12.27
C PRO A 20 7.56 9.84 11.10
N ARG A 21 7.09 8.69 10.63
CA ARG A 21 7.55 8.10 9.38
C ARG A 21 7.14 9.03 8.26
N ALA A 22 8.04 9.90 7.86
CA ALA A 22 7.91 10.82 6.74
C ALA A 22 8.09 10.08 5.40
N GLY A 23 7.36 9.00 5.18
CA GLY A 23 7.41 8.21 3.96
C GLY A 23 6.00 7.97 3.45
N GLY A 24 5.57 8.73 2.44
CA GLY A 24 4.48 8.34 1.56
C GLY A 24 4.81 7.00 0.88
N TYR A 25 3.83 6.41 0.17
CA TYR A 25 4.00 5.16 -0.56
C TYR A 25 5.08 5.30 -1.66
N PRO A 26 6.03 4.36 -1.78
CA PRO A 26 7.02 4.40 -2.84
C PRO A 26 6.44 3.99 -4.19
N TRP A 27 6.84 4.70 -5.27
CA TRP A 27 6.57 4.35 -6.65
C TRP A 27 7.87 3.85 -7.31
N PRO A 28 8.09 2.53 -7.41
CA PRO A 28 9.26 1.98 -8.07
C PRO A 28 9.09 1.99 -9.59
N LEU A 29 10.15 2.33 -10.30
CA LEU A 29 10.29 2.22 -11.74
C LEU A 29 11.51 1.35 -12.01
N CYS A 30 11.28 0.10 -12.39
CA CYS A 30 12.32 -0.89 -12.57
C CYS A 30 12.77 -0.96 -14.03
N GLY A 31 14.03 -1.30 -14.26
CA GLY A 31 14.59 -1.53 -15.58
C GLY A 31 14.07 -2.82 -16.25
N ASP A 32 14.65 -3.15 -17.38
CA ASP A 32 14.22 -4.31 -18.17
C ASP A 32 14.44 -5.64 -17.43
N THR A 33 13.55 -6.59 -17.64
CA THR A 33 13.64 -7.93 -17.07
C THR A 33 14.90 -8.65 -17.56
N GLY A 34 15.63 -9.30 -16.63
CA GLY A 34 16.85 -10.03 -16.94
C GLY A 34 18.16 -9.29 -16.64
N ASN A 35 18.11 -8.00 -16.30
CA ASN A 35 19.28 -7.22 -15.87
C ASN A 35 19.39 -7.17 -14.31
N ASN A 36 19.31 -8.33 -13.67
CA ASN A 36 19.30 -8.42 -12.20
C ASN A 36 20.68 -8.81 -11.65
N PHE A 37 20.93 -8.46 -10.40
CA PHE A 37 22.14 -8.82 -9.67
C PHE A 37 21.80 -9.69 -8.43
N PRO A 38 22.67 -10.63 -8.03
CA PRO A 38 22.47 -11.46 -6.86
C PRO A 38 22.48 -10.63 -5.56
N ALA A 39 21.72 -11.07 -4.55
CA ALA A 39 21.63 -10.41 -3.24
C ALA A 39 22.99 -10.33 -2.46
N ARG A 40 24.03 -11.07 -2.87
CA ARG A 40 25.38 -11.02 -2.30
C ARG A 40 26.42 -10.65 -3.38
N SER A 41 26.09 -9.71 -4.27
CA SER A 41 26.95 -9.30 -5.37
C SER A 41 27.83 -8.09 -5.01
N LYS A 42 28.90 -7.89 -5.79
CA LYS A 42 29.68 -6.65 -5.74
C LYS A 42 28.85 -5.42 -6.10
N TYR A 43 27.84 -5.60 -6.98
CA TYR A 43 26.93 -4.53 -7.35
C TYR A 43 26.15 -4.02 -6.13
N LEU A 44 25.56 -4.90 -5.31
CA LEU A 44 24.89 -4.51 -4.07
C LEU A 44 25.86 -3.87 -3.06
N ALA A 45 27.08 -4.37 -2.96
CA ALA A 45 28.10 -3.75 -2.10
C ALA A 45 28.41 -2.31 -2.52
N ASN A 46 28.46 -2.03 -3.83
CA ASN A 46 28.66 -0.68 -4.36
C ASN A 46 27.43 0.21 -4.13
N ILE A 47 26.21 -0.31 -4.25
CA ILE A 47 24.97 0.44 -3.86
C ILE A 47 25.03 0.81 -2.37
N ASN A 48 25.41 -0.12 -1.50
CA ASN A 48 25.52 0.14 -0.06
C ASN A 48 26.60 1.17 0.28
N LEU A 49 27.73 1.15 -0.45
CA LEU A 49 28.80 2.14 -0.30
C LEU A 49 28.29 3.54 -0.68
N ILE A 50 27.55 3.68 -1.79
CA ILE A 50 26.90 4.93 -2.19
C ILE A 50 25.86 5.35 -1.14
N GLY A 51 25.05 4.41 -0.65
CA GLY A 51 24.01 4.63 0.35
C GLY A 51 24.52 5.17 1.68
N ALA A 52 25.79 4.93 2.02
CA ALA A 52 26.41 5.45 3.22
C ALA A 52 26.68 6.98 3.16
N THR A 53 26.82 7.56 1.96
CA THR A 53 27.26 8.97 1.79
C THR A 53 26.28 9.82 1.00
N LEU A 54 25.65 9.28 -0.04
CA LEU A 54 24.82 10.05 -0.96
C LEU A 54 23.60 10.72 -0.28
N PRO A 55 22.87 10.08 0.67
CA PRO A 55 21.78 10.74 1.40
C PRO A 55 22.23 11.99 2.17
N SER A 56 23.37 11.90 2.87
CA SER A 56 23.93 13.04 3.60
C SER A 56 24.39 14.15 2.65
N ASN A 57 25.03 13.81 1.54
CA ASN A 57 25.47 14.76 0.54
C ASN A 57 24.28 15.51 -0.09
N ALA A 58 23.22 14.79 -0.46
CA ALA A 58 22.01 15.40 -1.03
C ALA A 58 21.29 16.30 -0.01
N SER A 59 21.11 15.81 1.24
CA SER A 59 20.37 16.55 2.26
C SER A 59 21.11 17.82 2.76
N SER A 60 22.43 17.85 2.69
CA SER A 60 23.25 19.02 3.04
C SER A 60 23.49 19.97 1.86
N SER A 61 23.20 19.53 0.64
CA SER A 61 23.30 20.38 -0.56
C SER A 61 22.23 21.48 -0.55
N PRO A 62 22.57 22.74 -0.96
CA PRO A 62 21.60 23.81 -1.12
C PRO A 62 20.44 23.44 -2.06
N ASP A 63 20.72 22.60 -3.05
CA ASP A 63 19.76 22.17 -4.08
C ASP A 63 19.05 20.87 -3.73
N LEU A 64 19.32 20.28 -2.55
CA LEU A 64 18.77 18.99 -2.09
C LEU A 64 19.01 17.86 -3.11
N PHE A 65 20.17 17.89 -3.76
CA PHE A 65 20.53 17.00 -4.87
C PHE A 65 21.98 16.56 -4.74
N ALA A 66 22.24 15.31 -5.06
CA ALA A 66 23.59 14.75 -5.20
C ALA A 66 23.62 13.59 -6.19
N THR A 67 24.79 13.37 -6.79
CA THR A 67 25.03 12.22 -7.66
C THR A 67 26.29 11.48 -7.22
N ALA A 68 26.35 10.18 -7.51
CA ALA A 68 27.54 9.36 -7.42
C ALA A 68 27.74 8.70 -8.80
N ALA A 69 28.93 8.84 -9.36
CA ALA A 69 29.24 8.33 -10.69
C ALA A 69 30.30 7.23 -10.60
N GLY A 70 30.03 6.08 -11.23
CA GLY A 70 31.03 5.07 -11.51
C GLY A 70 31.67 4.39 -10.31
N VAL A 71 30.92 4.16 -9.22
CA VAL A 71 31.43 3.46 -8.04
C VAL A 71 31.59 1.97 -8.34
N GLY A 72 32.82 1.46 -8.13
CA GLY A 72 33.20 0.07 -8.48
C GLY A 72 33.83 -0.03 -9.87
N SER A 73 33.95 -1.27 -10.37
CA SER A 73 34.49 -1.58 -11.69
C SER A 73 33.46 -2.33 -12.54
N VAL A 74 33.56 -2.18 -13.86
CA VAL A 74 32.75 -2.94 -14.84
C VAL A 74 32.94 -4.44 -14.62
N PRO A 75 31.88 -5.28 -14.60
CA PRO A 75 30.47 -5.00 -14.89
C PRO A 75 29.61 -4.59 -13.69
N ASP A 76 30.20 -4.41 -12.51
CA ASP A 76 29.50 -4.14 -11.24
C ASP A 76 29.53 -2.63 -10.86
N GLN A 77 29.91 -1.77 -11.80
CA GLN A 77 29.91 -0.33 -11.60
C GLN A 77 28.50 0.21 -11.38
N VAL A 78 28.34 1.15 -10.44
CA VAL A 78 27.06 1.78 -10.09
C VAL A 78 27.20 3.30 -10.18
N SER A 79 26.26 3.94 -10.86
CA SER A 79 25.98 5.37 -10.77
C SER A 79 24.66 5.58 -10.06
N ALA A 80 24.52 6.64 -9.25
CA ALA A 80 23.30 6.93 -8.53
C ALA A 80 22.97 8.42 -8.53
N LEU A 81 21.69 8.74 -8.40
CA LEU A 81 21.14 10.08 -8.34
C LEU A 81 20.13 10.14 -7.20
N ALA A 82 20.31 11.12 -6.30
CA ALA A 82 19.40 11.40 -5.19
C ALA A 82 18.90 12.83 -5.27
N LEU A 83 17.58 13.03 -5.24
CA LEU A 83 16.92 14.33 -5.29
C LEU A 83 15.79 14.36 -4.27
N CYS A 84 15.70 15.42 -3.48
CA CYS A 84 14.56 15.70 -2.64
C CYS A 84 13.67 16.80 -3.24
N ARG A 85 12.37 16.76 -2.93
CA ARG A 85 11.44 17.80 -3.39
C ARG A 85 11.84 19.14 -2.81
N GLY A 86 11.79 20.19 -3.62
CA GLY A 86 12.39 21.47 -3.29
C GLY A 86 11.78 22.22 -2.08
N ASP A 87 10.61 21.80 -1.58
CA ASP A 87 9.99 22.27 -0.33
C ASP A 87 10.35 21.40 0.90
N ALA A 88 11.14 20.34 0.73
CA ALA A 88 11.59 19.50 1.82
C ALA A 88 12.71 20.19 2.63
N ASN A 89 12.76 19.92 3.93
CA ASN A 89 13.90 20.30 4.76
C ASN A 89 14.98 19.19 4.76
N ALA A 90 16.20 19.53 5.22
CA ALA A 90 17.32 18.60 5.23
C ALA A 90 17.06 17.29 6.01
N SER A 91 16.36 17.36 7.13
CA SER A 91 16.03 16.17 7.96
C SER A 91 15.06 15.23 7.25
N LEU A 92 14.02 15.78 6.64
CA LEU A 92 13.04 15.03 5.85
C LEU A 92 13.71 14.39 4.62
N CYS A 93 14.57 15.16 3.93
CA CYS A 93 15.37 14.71 2.80
C CYS A 93 16.25 13.50 3.18
N LEU A 94 17.04 13.62 4.24
CA LEU A 94 17.93 12.57 4.74
C LEU A 94 17.16 11.29 5.11
N THR A 95 16.04 11.44 5.84
CA THR A 95 15.22 10.31 6.26
C THR A 95 14.60 9.58 5.07
N CYS A 96 14.09 10.34 4.10
CA CYS A 96 13.48 9.81 2.88
C CYS A 96 14.49 9.04 2.03
N LEU A 97 15.67 9.60 1.77
CA LEU A 97 16.70 8.97 0.96
C LEU A 97 17.29 7.72 1.64
N ASN A 98 17.47 7.73 2.95
CA ASN A 98 17.88 6.54 3.69
C ASN A 98 16.84 5.41 3.59
N GLN A 99 15.56 5.75 3.55
CA GLN A 99 14.49 4.76 3.31
C GLN A 99 14.55 4.26 1.88
N ALA A 100 14.72 5.15 0.89
CA ALA A 100 14.80 4.81 -0.52
C ALA A 100 15.93 3.80 -0.83
N PHE A 101 17.11 3.96 -0.23
CA PHE A 101 18.22 3.02 -0.38
C PHE A 101 17.94 1.62 0.19
N ARG A 102 17.14 1.53 1.23
CA ARG A 102 16.72 0.22 1.80
C ARG A 102 15.67 -0.48 0.96
N ASP A 103 14.75 0.30 0.39
CA ASP A 103 13.56 -0.24 -0.26
C ASP A 103 13.78 -0.56 -1.74
N LEU A 104 14.56 0.27 -2.46
CA LEU A 104 14.69 0.18 -3.91
C LEU A 104 15.22 -1.17 -4.43
N PRO A 105 16.28 -1.79 -3.83
CA PRO A 105 16.75 -3.09 -4.31
C PRO A 105 15.68 -4.19 -4.25
N ASN A 106 14.89 -4.19 -3.18
CA ASN A 106 13.80 -5.15 -3.01
C ASN A 106 12.58 -4.82 -3.87
N ALA A 107 12.25 -3.54 -4.00
CA ALA A 107 11.10 -3.08 -4.80
C ALA A 107 11.25 -3.40 -6.29
N CYS A 108 12.50 -3.44 -6.80
CA CYS A 108 12.82 -3.75 -8.19
C CYS A 108 13.51 -5.12 -8.37
N ALA A 109 13.30 -6.08 -7.46
CA ALA A 109 13.82 -7.44 -7.57
C ALA A 109 15.33 -7.50 -7.93
N TYR A 110 16.14 -6.62 -7.31
CA TYR A 110 17.58 -6.47 -7.55
C TYR A 110 17.98 -6.13 -8.99
N ASN A 111 17.13 -5.37 -9.71
CA ASN A 111 17.46 -4.89 -11.06
C ASN A 111 18.60 -3.87 -11.00
N LYS A 112 19.52 -3.91 -12.01
CA LYS A 112 20.67 -3.01 -12.10
C LYS A 112 20.32 -1.59 -12.55
N ASP A 113 19.10 -1.35 -13.02
CA ASP A 113 18.61 -0.04 -13.42
C ASP A 113 17.24 0.17 -12.73
N ALA A 114 17.21 0.99 -11.70
CA ALA A 114 16.03 1.15 -10.87
C ALA A 114 15.90 2.55 -10.30
N THR A 115 14.66 3.02 -10.20
CA THR A 115 14.30 4.29 -9.59
C THR A 115 13.15 4.08 -8.60
N ILE A 116 13.18 4.77 -7.49
CA ILE A 116 12.06 4.82 -6.53
C ILE A 116 11.72 6.27 -6.22
N PHE A 117 10.44 6.58 -6.28
CA PHE A 117 9.92 7.89 -5.95
C PHE A 117 9.13 7.81 -4.64
N TYR A 118 9.30 8.79 -3.79
CA TYR A 118 8.51 9.05 -2.61
C TYR A 118 7.87 10.43 -2.71
N GLU A 119 6.95 10.75 -1.81
CA GLU A 119 6.32 12.08 -1.76
C GLU A 119 7.35 13.22 -1.63
N SER A 120 8.47 12.99 -0.94
CA SER A 120 9.48 14.01 -0.61
C SER A 120 10.85 13.78 -1.21
N CYS A 121 11.13 12.65 -1.85
CA CYS A 121 12.42 12.37 -2.50
C CYS A 121 12.33 11.31 -3.60
N GLN A 122 13.38 11.26 -4.42
CA GLN A 122 13.62 10.15 -5.35
C GLN A 122 15.04 9.66 -5.27
N LEU A 123 15.24 8.38 -5.55
CA LEU A 123 16.53 7.72 -5.70
C LEU A 123 16.55 6.93 -6.99
N SER A 124 17.58 7.08 -7.79
CA SER A 124 17.83 6.25 -8.97
C SER A 124 19.22 5.67 -8.89
N TYR A 125 19.41 4.43 -9.31
CA TYR A 125 20.73 3.89 -9.61
C TYR A 125 20.71 3.10 -10.92
N SER A 126 21.87 3.06 -11.61
CA SER A 126 22.05 2.36 -12.87
C SER A 126 23.48 1.87 -13.02
N ASN A 127 23.68 0.82 -13.82
CA ASN A 127 25.02 0.41 -14.28
C ASN A 127 25.52 1.27 -15.45
N ALA A 128 24.70 2.15 -16.00
CA ALA A 128 25.11 3.13 -16.99
C ALA A 128 25.86 4.31 -16.32
N SER A 129 26.82 4.90 -17.03
CA SER A 129 27.61 6.01 -16.51
C SER A 129 26.85 7.34 -16.48
N VAL A 130 25.72 7.44 -17.18
CA VAL A 130 24.91 8.68 -17.32
C VAL A 130 23.43 8.33 -17.28
N PHE A 131 22.64 9.11 -16.52
CA PHE A 131 21.18 9.09 -16.59
C PHE A 131 20.75 9.93 -17.80
N PRO A 132 20.24 9.32 -18.88
CA PRO A 132 19.94 10.05 -20.12
C PRO A 132 18.85 11.12 -19.88
N VAL A 133 19.11 12.27 -20.50
CA VAL A 133 18.13 13.35 -20.68
C VAL A 133 17.86 13.35 -22.19
N ASP A 134 16.99 12.50 -22.65
CA ASP A 134 16.95 12.32 -24.08
C ASP A 134 15.86 13.11 -24.79
N ALA A 135 16.37 13.74 -25.87
CA ALA A 135 15.57 14.25 -26.97
C ALA A 135 15.23 13.15 -28.01
N SER A 136 15.62 11.88 -27.80
CA SER A 136 15.49 10.83 -28.82
C SER A 136 15.06 9.45 -28.29
N GLY A 137 14.82 9.28 -27.00
CA GLY A 137 14.40 8.02 -26.40
C GLY A 137 13.16 8.19 -25.53
N THR A 138 12.40 7.14 -25.41
CA THR A 138 11.24 7.06 -24.53
C THR A 138 11.65 7.40 -23.10
N ILE A 139 11.18 8.51 -22.55
CA ILE A 139 11.38 8.83 -21.12
C ILE A 139 10.68 7.73 -20.32
N LYS A 140 11.43 6.98 -19.51
CA LYS A 140 10.82 6.08 -18.52
C LYS A 140 10.12 6.95 -17.48
N GLU A 141 8.79 6.88 -17.44
CA GLU A 141 7.96 7.72 -16.58
C GLU A 141 6.88 6.90 -15.89
N TYR A 142 6.50 7.35 -14.71
CA TYR A 142 5.38 6.81 -13.95
C TYR A 142 4.26 7.84 -13.92
N MET A 143 3.17 7.56 -14.64
CA MET A 143 1.99 8.41 -14.68
C MET A 143 0.96 7.93 -13.66
N PHE A 144 0.35 8.84 -12.93
CA PHE A 144 -0.65 8.53 -11.89
C PHE A 144 -1.67 9.65 -11.77
N GLY A 145 -2.90 9.29 -11.41
CA GLY A 145 -3.96 10.27 -11.25
C GLY A 145 -5.18 9.70 -10.54
N SER A 146 -6.06 10.60 -10.11
CA SER A 146 -7.35 10.25 -9.54
C SER A 146 -8.23 9.56 -10.58
N ASN A 147 -9.09 8.65 -10.12
CA ASN A 147 -10.21 8.16 -10.93
C ASN A 147 -11.49 9.01 -10.71
N THR A 148 -11.42 10.01 -9.83
CA THR A 148 -12.50 10.96 -9.59
C THR A 148 -12.30 12.17 -10.47
N ASN A 149 -13.34 12.57 -11.18
CA ASN A 149 -13.36 13.74 -12.06
C ASN A 149 -14.05 14.91 -11.38
N VAL A 150 -13.60 16.11 -11.70
CA VAL A 150 -14.34 17.34 -11.45
C VAL A 150 -15.56 17.36 -12.38
N THR A 151 -16.75 17.38 -11.81
CA THR A 151 -18.01 17.37 -12.55
C THR A 151 -18.50 18.77 -12.88
N THR A 152 -18.14 19.75 -12.05
CA THR A 152 -18.53 21.16 -12.20
C THR A 152 -17.52 21.89 -13.09
N GLU A 153 -17.93 22.36 -14.25
CA GLU A 153 -17.12 23.12 -15.23
C GLU A 153 -15.81 22.38 -15.67
N PRO A 154 -15.86 21.12 -16.13
CA PRO A 154 -14.66 20.32 -16.40
C PRO A 154 -13.73 20.97 -17.44
N ALA A 155 -14.26 21.57 -18.50
CA ALA A 155 -13.47 22.24 -19.52
C ALA A 155 -12.74 23.50 -18.99
N ARG A 156 -13.31 24.22 -18.03
CA ARG A 156 -12.63 25.32 -17.35
C ARG A 156 -11.56 24.80 -16.40
N PHE A 157 -11.85 23.71 -15.67
CA PHE A 157 -10.89 23.06 -14.80
C PHE A 157 -9.64 22.65 -15.59
N ASN A 158 -9.79 21.96 -16.72
CA ASN A 158 -8.68 21.54 -17.57
C ASN A 158 -7.82 22.72 -18.03
N ARG A 159 -8.43 23.85 -18.40
CA ARG A 159 -7.68 25.07 -18.76
C ARG A 159 -6.92 25.66 -17.57
N VAL A 160 -7.51 25.67 -16.37
CA VAL A 160 -6.85 26.17 -15.15
C VAL A 160 -5.68 25.28 -14.79
N VAL A 161 -5.85 23.95 -14.79
CA VAL A 161 -4.78 22.98 -14.55
C VAL A 161 -3.64 23.15 -15.57
N ALA A 162 -3.95 23.19 -16.86
CA ALA A 162 -2.95 23.34 -17.91
C ALA A 162 -2.17 24.68 -17.75
N ALA A 163 -2.86 25.77 -17.48
CA ALA A 163 -2.23 27.07 -17.25
C ALA A 163 -1.32 27.05 -16.01
N LEU A 164 -1.82 26.49 -14.88
CA LEU A 164 -1.07 26.43 -13.63
C LEU A 164 0.17 25.54 -13.74
N VAL A 165 0.02 24.33 -14.28
CA VAL A 165 1.14 23.38 -14.43
C VAL A 165 2.22 23.94 -15.35
N ASN A 166 1.82 24.58 -16.48
CA ASN A 166 2.78 25.21 -17.39
C ASN A 166 3.48 26.43 -16.77
N ALA A 167 2.75 27.28 -16.01
CA ALA A 167 3.36 28.41 -15.31
C ALA A 167 4.34 27.93 -14.21
N THR A 168 3.97 26.91 -13.47
CA THR A 168 4.83 26.29 -12.44
C THR A 168 6.09 25.67 -13.08
N ALA A 169 5.95 24.97 -14.19
CA ALA A 169 7.07 24.39 -14.95
C ALA A 169 8.02 25.48 -15.50
N ASN A 170 7.49 26.58 -16.00
CA ASN A 170 8.31 27.72 -16.45
C ASN A 170 9.10 28.32 -15.30
N TYR A 171 8.46 28.56 -14.15
CA TYR A 171 9.13 29.11 -12.98
C TYR A 171 10.23 28.16 -12.47
N ALA A 172 9.94 26.87 -12.35
CA ALA A 172 10.92 25.85 -11.96
C ALA A 172 12.16 25.85 -12.88
N ALA A 173 11.96 25.95 -14.20
CA ALA A 173 13.04 25.90 -15.17
C ALA A 173 13.89 27.17 -15.20
N TYR A 174 13.28 28.36 -15.14
CA TYR A 174 13.98 29.61 -15.43
C TYR A 174 14.22 30.52 -14.21
N ASN A 175 13.40 30.39 -13.16
CA ASN A 175 13.43 31.30 -12.01
C ASN A 175 13.87 30.66 -10.70
N SER A 176 14.13 29.34 -10.69
CA SER A 176 14.54 28.59 -9.50
C SER A 176 15.92 27.96 -9.68
N THR A 177 16.83 28.18 -8.73
CA THR A 177 18.13 27.50 -8.69
C THR A 177 18.00 26.03 -8.42
N ARG A 178 17.04 25.62 -7.54
CA ARG A 178 16.71 24.24 -7.23
C ARG A 178 15.93 23.52 -8.33
N ARG A 179 15.64 24.21 -9.45
CA ARG A 179 14.74 23.68 -10.51
C ARG A 179 13.39 23.17 -9.98
N TYR A 180 12.90 23.76 -8.90
CA TYR A 180 11.63 23.46 -8.26
C TYR A 180 10.76 24.72 -8.18
N ALA A 181 9.46 24.53 -8.39
CA ALA A 181 8.46 25.53 -8.10
C ALA A 181 7.17 24.90 -7.63
N SER A 182 6.40 25.65 -6.84
CA SER A 182 5.04 25.34 -6.46
C SER A 182 4.11 26.48 -6.85
N GLY A 183 2.85 26.15 -7.15
CA GLY A 183 1.86 27.11 -7.60
C GLY A 183 0.47 26.80 -7.13
N GLU A 184 -0.39 27.82 -7.13
CA GLU A 184 -1.83 27.69 -6.86
C GLU A 184 -2.66 28.53 -7.84
N ALA A 185 -3.87 28.06 -8.09
CA ALA A 185 -4.86 28.78 -8.91
C ALA A 185 -6.25 28.71 -8.28
N ASP A 186 -7.02 29.80 -8.35
CA ASP A 186 -8.41 29.82 -7.92
C ASP A 186 -9.31 29.13 -8.96
N PHE A 187 -10.31 28.35 -8.52
CA PHE A 187 -11.23 27.66 -9.43
C PHE A 187 -12.70 27.91 -9.12
N ASN A 188 -13.32 27.19 -8.16
CA ASN A 188 -14.75 27.33 -7.86
C ASN A 188 -15.06 27.10 -6.37
N GLN A 189 -16.34 27.05 -5.97
CA GLN A 189 -16.72 26.84 -4.57
C GLN A 189 -16.50 25.40 -4.09
N GLU A 190 -16.65 24.42 -4.96
CA GLU A 190 -16.44 23.00 -4.64
C GLU A 190 -14.94 22.68 -4.47
N TYR A 191 -14.13 23.24 -5.37
CA TYR A 191 -12.65 23.15 -5.32
C TYR A 191 -12.09 24.57 -5.34
N PRO A 192 -11.94 25.21 -4.16
CA PRO A 192 -11.55 26.63 -4.10
C PRO A 192 -10.21 26.93 -4.78
N LYS A 193 -9.28 25.98 -4.66
CA LYS A 193 -7.95 26.10 -5.25
C LYS A 193 -7.48 24.81 -5.90
N VAL A 194 -6.63 24.96 -6.91
CA VAL A 194 -5.80 23.90 -7.48
C VAL A 194 -4.35 24.21 -7.16
N TYR A 195 -3.61 23.22 -6.71
CA TYR A 195 -2.19 23.32 -6.36
C TYR A 195 -1.35 22.53 -7.36
N SER A 196 -0.13 22.97 -7.65
CA SER A 196 0.81 22.24 -8.49
C SER A 196 2.24 22.40 -8.02
N TRP A 197 3.08 21.42 -8.34
CA TRP A 197 4.53 21.58 -8.31
C TRP A 197 5.15 20.98 -9.57
N ALA A 198 6.32 21.51 -9.93
CA ALA A 198 7.17 20.99 -10.99
C ALA A 198 8.62 21.05 -10.54
N GLN A 199 9.39 20.04 -10.87
CA GLN A 199 10.82 19.95 -10.51
C GLN A 199 11.61 19.23 -11.59
N CYS A 200 12.85 19.67 -11.80
CA CYS A 200 13.88 18.92 -12.52
C CYS A 200 15.06 18.64 -11.60
N THR A 201 15.95 17.74 -12.02
CA THR A 201 17.26 17.62 -11.36
C THR A 201 18.08 18.90 -11.60
N PRO A 202 18.73 19.47 -10.56
CA PRO A 202 19.41 20.77 -10.63
C PRO A 202 20.57 20.86 -11.62
N ASP A 203 21.14 19.74 -12.01
CA ASP A 203 22.21 19.66 -13.02
C ASP A 203 21.73 19.92 -14.46
N LEU A 204 20.42 19.98 -14.69
CA LEU A 204 19.87 20.35 -15.98
C LEU A 204 19.96 21.86 -16.25
N THR A 205 20.30 22.22 -17.48
CA THR A 205 20.17 23.62 -17.92
C THR A 205 18.70 24.04 -17.93
N PRO A 206 18.37 25.35 -17.81
CA PRO A 206 16.99 25.83 -17.86
C PRO A 206 16.19 25.30 -19.06
N ALA A 207 16.81 25.33 -20.25
CA ALA A 207 16.18 24.89 -21.48
C ALA A 207 15.91 23.38 -21.49
N ARG A 208 16.85 22.55 -20.98
CA ARG A 208 16.67 21.09 -20.88
C ARG A 208 15.62 20.74 -19.82
N CYS A 209 15.61 21.42 -18.67
CA CYS A 209 14.57 21.26 -17.67
C CYS A 209 13.19 21.56 -18.26
N ARG A 210 13.04 22.73 -18.94
CA ARG A 210 11.76 23.09 -19.57
C ARG A 210 11.34 22.11 -20.68
N GLY A 211 12.28 21.63 -21.50
CA GLY A 211 12.02 20.63 -22.53
C GLY A 211 11.48 19.33 -21.94
N CYS A 212 12.15 18.78 -20.90
CA CYS A 212 11.71 17.60 -20.16
C CYS A 212 10.29 17.76 -19.58
N LEU A 213 10.04 18.87 -18.86
CA LEU A 213 8.71 19.16 -18.31
C LEU A 213 7.64 19.32 -19.39
N THR A 214 7.98 19.95 -20.55
CA THR A 214 7.04 20.11 -21.67
C THR A 214 6.59 18.77 -22.19
N GLN A 215 7.52 17.84 -22.39
CA GLN A 215 7.23 16.50 -22.89
C GLN A 215 6.31 15.74 -21.96
N ILE A 216 6.69 15.54 -20.69
CA ILE A 216 5.88 14.78 -19.73
C ILE A 216 4.51 15.43 -19.44
N ILE A 217 4.40 16.75 -19.53
CA ILE A 217 3.13 17.47 -19.39
C ILE A 217 2.25 17.22 -20.62
N ALA A 218 2.80 17.30 -21.82
CA ALA A 218 2.05 17.06 -23.06
C ALA A 218 1.52 15.62 -23.13
N ASP A 219 2.36 14.64 -22.75
CA ASP A 219 2.00 13.22 -22.76
C ASP A 219 0.91 12.90 -21.73
N SER A 220 0.85 13.65 -20.63
CA SER A 220 -0.01 13.35 -19.48
C SER A 220 -1.34 14.13 -19.47
N ILE A 221 -1.36 15.40 -19.89
CA ILE A 221 -2.53 16.28 -19.69
C ILE A 221 -3.79 15.73 -20.40
N GLY A 222 -3.63 15.18 -21.60
CA GLY A 222 -4.75 14.56 -22.34
C GLY A 222 -5.30 13.29 -21.67
N LEU A 223 -4.44 12.55 -20.95
CA LEU A 223 -4.82 11.31 -20.25
C LEU A 223 -5.54 11.59 -18.92
N PHE A 224 -5.31 12.77 -18.33
CA PHE A 224 -5.84 13.13 -17.01
C PHE A 224 -6.90 14.24 -17.04
N GLU A 225 -7.62 14.36 -18.14
CA GLU A 225 -8.69 15.35 -18.25
C GLU A 225 -9.69 15.28 -17.10
N SER A 226 -9.95 16.42 -16.50
CA SER A 226 -10.90 16.62 -15.39
C SER A 226 -10.59 15.86 -14.09
N ARG A 227 -9.43 15.22 -13.95
CA ARG A 227 -9.06 14.50 -12.72
C ARG A 227 -8.79 15.48 -11.57
N ILE A 228 -9.28 15.17 -10.35
CA ILE A 228 -9.07 16.03 -9.18
C ILE A 228 -7.60 16.14 -8.76
N TRP A 229 -6.77 15.17 -9.11
CA TRP A 229 -5.30 15.20 -9.00
C TRP A 229 -4.68 14.27 -10.02
N ALA A 230 -3.50 14.64 -10.51
CA ALA A 230 -2.65 13.78 -11.35
C ALA A 230 -1.21 14.29 -11.39
N GLY A 231 -0.31 13.46 -11.91
CA GLY A 231 1.08 13.81 -12.09
C GLY A 231 1.86 12.76 -12.85
N THR A 232 3.08 13.14 -13.23
CA THR A 232 4.06 12.26 -13.88
C THR A 232 5.40 12.39 -13.18
N LEU A 233 5.99 11.25 -12.82
CA LEU A 233 7.31 11.14 -12.20
C LEU A 233 8.26 10.50 -13.20
N ALA A 234 9.31 11.19 -13.56
CA ALA A 234 10.41 10.67 -14.36
C ALA A 234 11.75 10.99 -13.68
N VAL A 235 12.81 10.26 -14.07
CA VAL A 235 14.12 10.35 -13.39
C VAL A 235 14.68 11.78 -13.35
N ARG A 236 14.45 12.55 -14.45
CA ARG A 236 15.06 13.87 -14.62
C ARG A 236 14.13 15.05 -14.41
N CYS A 237 12.81 14.84 -14.53
CA CYS A 237 11.80 15.87 -14.28
C CYS A 237 10.48 15.25 -13.86
N SER A 238 9.72 15.97 -13.04
CA SER A 238 8.44 15.51 -12.50
C SER A 238 7.50 16.68 -12.30
N PHE A 239 6.18 16.41 -12.37
CA PHE A 239 5.18 17.38 -11.97
C PHE A 239 3.97 16.66 -11.34
N ARG A 240 3.19 17.41 -10.56
CA ARG A 240 1.92 16.95 -10.00
C ARG A 240 1.01 18.12 -9.73
N TYR A 241 -0.31 17.91 -9.86
CA TYR A 241 -1.32 18.83 -9.37
C TYR A 241 -2.35 18.12 -8.49
N ASN A 242 -3.04 18.88 -7.63
CA ASN A 242 -4.08 18.37 -6.74
C ASN A 242 -5.05 19.50 -6.39
N THR A 243 -6.33 19.17 -6.17
CA THR A 243 -7.35 20.10 -5.64
C THR A 243 -7.28 20.26 -4.12
N LEU A 244 -6.51 19.41 -3.42
CA LEU A 244 -6.25 19.51 -2.00
C LEU A 244 -4.83 20.04 -1.75
N PRO A 245 -4.60 20.84 -0.68
CA PRO A 245 -3.27 21.32 -0.33
C PRO A 245 -2.36 20.15 0.09
N PHE A 246 -1.17 20.07 -0.49
CA PHE A 246 -0.16 19.00 -0.25
C PHE A 246 1.28 19.51 -0.28
N LEU A 247 1.46 20.81 -0.35
CA LEU A 247 2.77 21.48 -0.47
C LEU A 247 3.07 22.30 0.78
N ASN A 248 4.35 22.44 1.10
CA ASN A 248 4.83 23.21 2.23
C ASN A 248 5.32 24.59 1.78
N GLY A 249 5.06 25.63 2.59
CA GLY A 249 5.54 26.96 2.35
C GLY A 249 4.68 27.80 1.40
N SER A 250 5.21 28.96 0.99
CA SER A 250 4.52 29.90 0.09
C SER A 250 4.64 29.46 -1.36
N MET A 251 3.53 29.60 -2.11
CA MET A 251 3.51 29.30 -3.55
C MET A 251 4.24 30.40 -4.34
N GLN A 252 5.13 29.97 -5.25
CA GLN A 252 5.88 30.88 -6.10
C GLN A 252 5.06 31.39 -7.30
N VAL A 253 4.05 30.61 -7.71
CA VAL A 253 3.16 30.93 -8.82
C VAL A 253 1.74 31.04 -8.28
N GLN A 254 1.08 32.17 -8.56
CA GLN A 254 -0.32 32.40 -8.19
C GLN A 254 -1.09 32.84 -9.41
N LEU A 255 -2.10 32.05 -9.83
CA LEU A 255 -3.02 32.41 -10.89
C LEU A 255 -4.36 32.82 -10.26
N LEU A 256 -4.57 34.14 -10.18
CA LEU A 256 -5.82 34.72 -9.69
C LEU A 256 -6.93 34.48 -10.71
N GLY A 257 -8.08 34.01 -10.28
CA GLY A 257 -9.28 33.94 -11.11
C GLY A 257 -9.71 35.32 -11.58
N PRO A 258 -10.46 35.43 -12.70
CA PRO A 258 -10.97 36.70 -13.16
C PRO A 258 -11.94 37.28 -12.12
N SER A 259 -11.44 38.17 -11.28
CA SER A 259 -12.26 39.01 -10.43
C SER A 259 -13.22 39.77 -11.34
N ALA A 260 -14.51 39.77 -11.02
CA ALA A 260 -15.50 40.60 -11.66
C ALA A 260 -15.11 42.08 -11.54
N ARG A 261 -14.41 42.59 -12.51
CA ARG A 261 -14.22 44.05 -12.67
C ARG A 261 -15.40 44.61 -13.36
N SER A 262 -16.29 45.23 -12.59
CA SER A 262 -17.21 46.21 -13.11
C SER A 262 -16.43 47.49 -13.46
N GLY A 263 -16.54 47.96 -14.70
CA GLY A 263 -16.49 49.36 -15.07
C GLY A 263 -15.20 49.91 -15.66
N SER A 264 -15.34 50.35 -16.89
CA SER A 264 -14.65 51.37 -17.69
C SER A 264 -13.43 51.00 -18.52
N PRO A 265 -13.44 51.41 -19.79
CA PRO A 265 -12.38 51.08 -20.76
C PRO A 265 -11.15 51.99 -20.60
N ALA A 266 -9.96 51.40 -20.62
CA ALA A 266 -8.70 52.12 -20.62
C ALA A 266 -8.11 52.29 -22.04
N PRO A 267 -7.41 53.38 -22.35
CA PRO A 267 -6.86 53.66 -23.69
C PRO A 267 -5.59 52.84 -24.00
N ALA A 268 -5.29 52.72 -25.29
CA ALA A 268 -4.22 51.95 -25.91
C ALA A 268 -2.82 52.34 -25.46
N PRO A 269 -1.84 51.40 -25.49
CA PRO A 269 -0.49 51.61 -24.98
C PRO A 269 0.44 52.30 -25.98
N ALA A 270 1.13 53.36 -25.51
CA ALA A 270 2.24 54.01 -26.20
C ALA A 270 3.57 53.30 -25.83
N ALA A 271 4.41 53.11 -26.81
CA ALA A 271 5.74 52.52 -26.69
C ALA A 271 6.65 53.33 -25.75
N VAL A 272 7.39 52.67 -24.86
CA VAL A 272 8.40 53.25 -24.01
C VAL A 272 9.75 52.54 -24.17
N VAL A 273 10.75 53.33 -24.59
CA VAL A 273 12.17 53.03 -24.74
C VAL A 273 12.83 52.97 -23.35
N PRO A 274 13.84 52.12 -23.11
CA PRO A 274 14.47 52.01 -21.79
C PRO A 274 15.48 53.16 -21.53
N LYS A 275 15.35 53.80 -20.37
CA LYS A 275 16.37 54.68 -19.84
C LYS A 275 17.19 53.99 -18.76
N VAL A 276 18.49 53.97 -18.99
CA VAL A 276 19.53 53.62 -18.03
C VAL A 276 19.66 54.75 -17.00
N ASN A 277 19.62 54.47 -15.72
CA ASN A 277 20.01 55.41 -14.67
C ASN A 277 21.17 54.87 -13.84
N VAL A 278 22.19 55.67 -13.83
CA VAL A 278 23.48 55.55 -13.12
C VAL A 278 23.29 55.93 -11.65
N MET A 279 23.91 55.18 -10.76
CA MET A 279 23.91 55.35 -9.31
C MET A 279 24.98 56.41 -8.89
N PRO A 280 24.71 57.34 -7.96
CA PRO A 280 25.76 58.12 -7.28
C PRO A 280 26.15 57.47 -5.92
N PRO A 281 27.36 57.81 -5.40
CA PRO A 281 28.02 57.04 -4.35
C PRO A 281 27.60 57.43 -2.91
N ALA A 282 27.87 56.48 -2.01
CA ALA A 282 27.55 56.51 -0.60
C ALA A 282 28.28 57.59 0.21
N ALA A 283 27.56 58.22 1.14
CA ALA A 283 28.09 59.06 2.20
C ALA A 283 28.14 58.30 3.54
N THR A 284 29.26 58.42 4.21
CA THR A 284 29.60 57.85 5.52
C THR A 284 28.85 58.56 6.66
N PRO A 285 28.30 57.85 7.66
CA PRO A 285 27.80 58.49 8.87
C PRO A 285 28.83 58.48 10.01
N THR A 286 28.90 59.62 10.66
CA THR A 286 29.66 59.93 11.82
C THR A 286 29.17 59.27 13.11
N ALA A 287 30.08 58.87 13.96
CA ALA A 287 29.85 58.23 15.24
C ALA A 287 29.16 59.14 16.27
N ALA A 288 28.16 58.60 16.97
CA ALA A 288 27.65 59.16 18.21
C ALA A 288 27.83 58.15 19.34
N THR A 289 28.59 58.61 20.35
CA THR A 289 28.88 57.91 21.60
C THR A 289 27.63 57.74 22.48
N ALA A 290 27.35 56.53 22.97
CA ALA A 290 26.42 56.29 24.07
C ALA A 290 27.05 55.31 25.07
N THR A 291 27.03 55.73 26.32
CA THR A 291 27.58 55.11 27.54
C THR A 291 26.89 53.79 27.93
N PRO A 292 27.58 52.88 28.62
CA PRO A 292 27.10 51.52 28.80
C PRO A 292 26.22 51.36 30.06
N ALA A 293 25.10 50.68 29.89
CA ALA A 293 24.30 50.11 31.00
C ALA A 293 24.78 48.69 31.30
N GLY A 294 25.10 48.43 32.57
CA GLY A 294 25.70 47.19 33.05
C GLY A 294 24.87 45.93 32.85
N GLY A 295 25.39 45.02 32.05
CA GLY A 295 24.89 43.67 31.94
C GLY A 295 25.64 42.70 32.84
N ARG A 296 24.96 42.09 33.79
CA ARG A 296 25.50 40.98 34.60
C ARG A 296 25.88 39.81 33.70
N LYS A 297 27.17 39.52 33.62
CA LYS A 297 27.69 38.28 33.01
C LYS A 297 27.42 37.12 33.96
N TYR A 298 26.48 36.20 33.57
CA TYR A 298 26.39 34.91 34.20
C TYR A 298 27.44 33.99 33.59
N SER A 299 28.21 33.30 34.46
CA SER A 299 29.18 32.29 34.04
C SER A 299 28.44 31.03 33.53
N VAL A 300 28.97 30.40 32.50
CA VAL A 300 28.38 29.18 31.85
C VAL A 300 28.02 28.07 32.83
N PRO A 301 28.76 27.82 33.94
CA PRO A 301 28.32 26.82 34.95
C PRO A 301 27.06 27.22 35.73
N GLY A 302 26.79 28.53 35.91
CA GLY A 302 25.58 28.97 36.61
C GLY A 302 24.30 28.81 35.80
N LEU A 303 24.38 28.97 34.49
CA LEU A 303 23.23 28.82 33.59
C LEU A 303 22.78 27.35 33.47
N VAL A 304 23.71 26.40 33.47
CA VAL A 304 23.47 24.96 33.44
C VAL A 304 22.74 24.50 34.72
N LEU A 305 23.14 25.04 35.89
CA LEU A 305 22.50 24.72 37.16
C LEU A 305 21.07 25.30 37.26
N ILE A 306 20.82 26.50 36.72
CA ILE A 306 19.49 27.14 36.73
C ILE A 306 18.48 26.41 35.85
N ILE A 307 18.93 25.73 34.81
CA ILE A 307 18.05 24.93 33.91
C ILE A 307 17.92 23.48 34.36
N LEU A 308 19.01 22.85 34.81
CA LEU A 308 18.98 21.43 35.22
C LEU A 308 18.24 21.18 36.54
N LEU A 309 18.35 22.09 37.54
CA LEU A 309 17.67 21.91 38.84
C LEU A 309 16.13 21.94 38.74
N PRO A 310 15.50 22.90 38.04
CA PRO A 310 14.04 22.90 37.91
C PRO A 310 13.51 21.77 36.99
N THR A 311 14.27 21.34 35.98
CA THR A 311 13.87 20.20 35.15
C THR A 311 13.92 18.88 35.92
N LEU A 312 14.96 18.65 36.73
CA LEU A 312 15.05 17.49 37.64
C LEU A 312 13.95 17.53 38.71
N ALA A 313 13.63 18.69 39.27
CA ALA A 313 12.54 18.86 40.22
C ALA A 313 11.17 18.58 39.58
N ALA A 314 10.94 19.04 38.35
CA ALA A 314 9.70 18.77 37.61
C ALA A 314 9.52 17.29 37.30
N VAL A 315 10.60 16.61 36.84
CA VAL A 315 10.59 15.17 36.60
C VAL A 315 10.31 14.36 37.85
N ASN A 316 10.93 14.70 38.99
CA ASN A 316 10.68 14.04 40.25
C ASN A 316 9.24 14.28 40.77
N LEU A 317 8.69 15.46 40.52
CA LEU A 317 7.31 15.79 40.89
C LEU A 317 6.30 15.02 40.04
N VAL A 318 6.55 14.87 38.72
CA VAL A 318 5.72 14.04 37.84
C VAL A 318 5.80 12.57 38.23
N VAL A 319 6.99 12.04 38.52
CA VAL A 319 7.19 10.67 38.98
C VAL A 319 6.49 10.45 40.34
N GLY A 320 6.62 11.39 41.25
CA GLY A 320 5.94 11.36 42.57
C GLY A 320 4.42 11.38 42.44
N LEU A 321 3.88 12.22 41.53
CA LEU A 321 2.44 12.29 41.26
C LEU A 321 1.92 11.00 40.58
N CYS A 322 2.71 10.41 39.66
CA CYS A 322 2.38 9.13 39.04
C CYS A 322 2.37 7.99 40.09
N PHE A 323 3.36 7.97 41.00
CA PHE A 323 3.43 6.98 42.07
C PHE A 323 2.29 7.18 43.09
N TRP A 324 1.94 8.44 43.45
CA TRP A 324 0.85 8.76 44.35
C TRP A 324 -0.54 8.43 43.75
N ARG A 325 -0.73 8.71 42.44
CA ARG A 325 -1.94 8.30 41.71
C ARG A 325 -2.06 6.77 41.63
N ARG A 326 -0.96 6.06 41.39
CA ARG A 326 -0.94 4.59 41.37
C ARG A 326 -1.26 4.00 42.76
N ARG A 327 -0.67 4.52 43.80
CA ARG A 327 -1.00 4.12 45.22
C ARG A 327 -2.44 4.44 45.61
N ARG A 328 -2.99 5.54 45.11
CA ARG A 328 -4.39 5.92 45.37
C ARG A 328 -5.39 5.09 44.58
N SER A 329 -4.99 4.51 43.47
CA SER A 329 -5.76 3.54 42.67
C SER A 329 -5.84 2.20 43.38
N GLU A 330 -4.75 1.74 44.03
CA GLU A 330 -4.72 0.45 44.73
C GLU A 330 -5.50 0.46 46.06
N THR A 331 -5.72 1.62 46.68
CA THR A 331 -6.51 1.75 47.93
C THR A 331 -8.01 1.98 47.76
N LYS A 332 -8.46 2.22 46.49
CA LYS A 332 -9.92 2.38 46.18
C LYS A 332 -10.58 1.13 45.60
N ALA A 333 -9.86 0.04 45.45
CA ALA A 333 -10.36 -1.21 44.87
C ALA A 333 -10.86 -2.23 45.94
N LYS A 334 -11.32 -1.74 47.10
CA LYS A 334 -12.12 -2.56 48.03
C LYS A 334 -13.42 -1.82 48.37
N HIS A 335 -14.47 -2.22 47.78
CA HIS A 335 -15.91 -2.03 47.92
C HIS A 335 -16.56 -1.32 46.73
N THR A 336 -17.11 -2.06 45.82
CA THR A 336 -18.54 -2.10 45.47
C THR A 336 -18.70 -2.96 44.20
N TYR A 337 -19.40 -4.07 44.36
CA TYR A 337 -19.86 -4.92 43.27
C TYR A 337 -20.85 -4.15 42.37
N ALA A 338 -20.51 -3.95 41.13
CA ALA A 338 -21.47 -3.90 40.01
C ALA A 338 -20.73 -4.34 38.78
N SER A 339 -21.16 -5.45 38.22
CA SER A 339 -20.68 -6.19 37.07
C SER A 339 -20.55 -5.36 35.79
N TYR A 340 -19.31 -5.26 35.27
CA TYR A 340 -19.03 -5.29 33.81
C TYR A 340 -17.87 -6.27 33.60
N PRO A 341 -17.98 -7.24 32.70
CA PRO A 341 -16.91 -8.19 32.45
C PRO A 341 -15.88 -7.51 31.55
N THR A 342 -14.57 -7.67 31.88
CA THR A 342 -13.62 -7.62 30.79
C THR A 342 -12.29 -6.97 31.14
N GLU A 343 -11.28 -7.64 30.98
CA GLU A 343 -9.84 -7.44 30.72
C GLU A 343 -8.98 -8.50 31.43
N ALA A 344 -9.45 -9.10 32.52
CA ALA A 344 -8.73 -10.17 33.20
C ALA A 344 -8.91 -11.54 32.50
N GLU A 345 -10.08 -11.81 31.90
CA GLU A 345 -10.35 -13.05 31.17
C GLU A 345 -9.61 -13.09 29.80
N ASP A 346 -9.38 -11.94 29.16
CA ASP A 346 -8.62 -11.84 27.90
C ASP A 346 -7.13 -12.12 28.10
N ILE A 347 -6.57 -11.87 29.27
CA ILE A 347 -5.14 -12.11 29.57
C ILE A 347 -4.90 -13.59 29.95
N GLU A 348 -5.79 -14.21 30.73
CA GLU A 348 -5.70 -15.65 31.03
C GLU A 348 -5.90 -16.53 29.80
N SER A 349 -6.76 -16.10 28.85
CA SER A 349 -6.98 -16.84 27.61
C SER A 349 -5.78 -16.78 26.64
N LEU A 350 -5.01 -15.70 26.66
CA LEU A 350 -3.79 -15.57 25.83
C LEU A 350 -2.64 -16.41 26.38
N ASP A 351 -2.47 -16.50 27.71
CA ASP A 351 -1.43 -17.32 28.33
C ASP A 351 -1.64 -18.82 28.03
N SER A 352 -2.89 -19.27 27.91
CA SER A 352 -3.22 -20.66 27.56
C SER A 352 -2.95 -21.03 26.10
N MET A 353 -2.70 -20.05 25.23
CA MET A 353 -2.41 -20.26 23.79
C MET A 353 -0.89 -20.40 23.51
N PHE A 354 -0.01 -20.14 24.49
CA PHE A 354 1.42 -20.32 24.27
C PHE A 354 1.82 -21.79 24.36
N ILE A 355 2.48 -22.29 23.31
CA ILE A 355 2.99 -23.65 23.22
C ILE A 355 4.52 -23.59 23.15
N ASP A 356 5.20 -24.38 24.01
CA ASP A 356 6.66 -24.44 24.04
C ASP A 356 7.25 -24.93 22.72
N ILE A 357 8.37 -24.36 22.31
CA ILE A 357 9.08 -24.76 21.09
C ILE A 357 9.51 -26.23 21.12
N SER A 358 9.84 -26.78 22.30
CA SER A 358 10.19 -28.18 22.47
C SER A 358 9.03 -29.12 22.13
N THR A 359 7.82 -28.76 22.52
CA THR A 359 6.57 -29.48 22.19
C THR A 359 6.34 -29.47 20.70
N LEU A 360 6.46 -28.29 20.03
CA LEU A 360 6.24 -28.18 18.59
C LEU A 360 7.31 -28.89 17.76
N ARG A 361 8.57 -28.91 18.21
CA ARG A 361 9.63 -29.72 17.59
C ARG A 361 9.35 -31.21 17.70
N ALA A 362 8.96 -31.67 18.87
CA ALA A 362 8.57 -33.08 19.06
C ALA A 362 7.36 -33.43 18.20
N ALA A 363 6.33 -32.58 18.16
CA ALA A 363 5.12 -32.78 17.38
C ALA A 363 5.35 -32.84 15.86
N THR A 364 6.35 -32.09 15.35
CA THR A 364 6.64 -31.98 13.91
C THR A 364 7.89 -32.78 13.46
N ASP A 365 8.47 -33.58 14.34
CA ASP A 365 9.75 -34.28 14.13
C ASP A 365 10.88 -33.29 13.73
N ASP A 366 11.06 -32.27 14.56
CA ASP A 366 11.98 -31.13 14.36
C ASP A 366 11.79 -30.42 13.00
N PHE A 367 10.52 -30.24 12.59
CA PHE A 367 10.13 -29.65 11.30
C PHE A 367 10.68 -30.44 10.10
N ALA A 368 10.61 -31.76 10.17
CA ALA A 368 11.06 -32.65 9.11
C ALA A 368 10.36 -32.36 7.78
N ASP A 369 11.10 -32.46 6.67
CA ASP A 369 10.54 -32.24 5.33
C ASP A 369 9.43 -33.25 4.98
N THR A 370 9.43 -34.43 5.58
CA THR A 370 8.36 -35.44 5.45
C THR A 370 7.02 -34.96 6.02
N ASN A 371 7.04 -34.06 6.99
CA ASN A 371 5.88 -33.47 7.61
C ASN A 371 5.50 -32.11 6.99
N LYS A 372 6.24 -31.67 5.96
CA LYS A 372 6.01 -30.40 5.31
C LYS A 372 4.76 -30.47 4.45
N LEU A 373 3.78 -29.65 4.77
CA LEU A 373 2.52 -29.53 4.07
C LEU A 373 2.60 -28.57 2.87
N GLY A 374 3.39 -27.51 3.02
CA GLY A 374 3.61 -26.51 1.99
C GLY A 374 4.62 -25.46 2.40
N GLU A 375 5.06 -24.61 1.45
CA GLU A 375 5.96 -23.48 1.68
C GLU A 375 5.55 -22.30 0.81
N GLY A 376 5.61 -21.09 1.35
CA GLY A 376 5.29 -19.87 0.63
C GLY A 376 6.17 -18.69 1.05
N GLY A 377 5.91 -17.52 0.46
CA GLY A 377 6.66 -16.28 0.73
C GLY A 377 6.71 -15.87 2.21
N PHE A 378 5.85 -16.43 3.05
CA PHE A 378 5.73 -16.13 4.48
C PHE A 378 6.31 -17.22 5.39
N GLY A 379 6.67 -18.38 4.86
CA GLY A 379 7.25 -19.48 5.61
C GLY A 379 6.71 -20.84 5.19
N ALA A 380 7.13 -21.88 5.89
CA ALA A 380 6.73 -23.27 5.67
C ALA A 380 5.66 -23.70 6.69
N VAL A 381 4.77 -24.59 6.27
CA VAL A 381 3.74 -25.21 7.13
C VAL A 381 4.03 -26.68 7.29
N TYR A 382 3.97 -27.18 8.52
CA TYR A 382 4.26 -28.56 8.87
C TYR A 382 3.07 -29.21 9.58
N LYS A 383 2.81 -30.48 9.27
CA LYS A 383 1.89 -31.30 10.06
C LYS A 383 2.57 -31.69 11.37
N GLY A 384 1.83 -31.69 12.45
CA GLY A 384 2.28 -32.15 13.75
C GLY A 384 1.19 -32.94 14.48
N VAL A 385 1.60 -33.66 15.53
CA VAL A 385 0.69 -34.33 16.45
C VAL A 385 1.12 -33.96 17.87
N LEU A 386 0.23 -33.33 18.61
CA LEU A 386 0.46 -32.92 20.00
C LEU A 386 0.46 -34.16 20.93
N PRO A 387 1.00 -34.07 22.15
CA PRO A 387 1.06 -35.19 23.10
C PRO A 387 -0.30 -35.77 23.50
N ASP A 388 -1.37 -34.99 23.38
CA ASP A 388 -2.76 -35.39 23.61
C ASP A 388 -3.40 -36.13 22.40
N GLY A 389 -2.69 -36.18 21.28
CA GLY A 389 -3.11 -36.84 20.04
C GLY A 389 -3.77 -35.92 19.03
N ASP A 390 -3.91 -34.62 19.33
CA ASP A 390 -4.50 -33.65 18.42
C ASP A 390 -3.57 -33.37 17.22
N GLU A 391 -4.12 -33.50 16.01
CA GLU A 391 -3.42 -33.16 14.78
C GLU A 391 -3.42 -31.65 14.55
N ILE A 392 -2.23 -31.07 14.29
CA ILE A 392 -2.03 -29.65 14.10
C ILE A 392 -1.32 -29.33 12.78
N ALA A 393 -1.47 -28.08 12.32
CA ALA A 393 -0.69 -27.49 11.26
C ALA A 393 0.14 -26.31 11.82
N VAL A 394 1.46 -26.39 11.75
CA VAL A 394 2.39 -25.41 12.31
C VAL A 394 2.97 -24.55 11.20
N LYS A 395 2.56 -23.28 11.11
CA LYS A 395 3.09 -22.28 10.17
C LYS A 395 4.33 -21.63 10.79
N ARG A 396 5.51 -21.91 10.24
CA ARG A 396 6.80 -21.35 10.67
C ARG A 396 7.13 -20.14 9.82
N LEU A 397 6.97 -18.94 10.40
CA LEU A 397 7.16 -17.67 9.69
C LEU A 397 8.64 -17.38 9.41
N SER A 398 8.94 -16.81 8.25
CA SER A 398 10.31 -16.45 7.85
C SER A 398 10.91 -15.40 8.81
N LYS A 399 12.14 -15.69 9.29
CA LYS A 399 12.87 -14.82 10.23
C LYS A 399 13.30 -13.48 9.61
N SER A 400 13.49 -13.43 8.30
CA SER A 400 13.97 -12.26 7.56
C SER A 400 12.87 -11.32 7.09
N SER A 401 11.60 -11.71 7.18
CA SER A 401 10.48 -10.94 6.65
C SER A 401 9.91 -9.99 7.70
N THR A 402 10.00 -8.67 7.46
CA THR A 402 9.27 -7.66 8.24
C THR A 402 7.76 -7.82 8.09
N GLN A 403 7.30 -8.34 6.96
CA GLN A 403 5.90 -8.63 6.67
C GLN A 403 5.39 -9.78 7.54
N GLY A 404 6.22 -10.82 7.81
CA GLY A 404 5.85 -11.92 8.71
C GLY A 404 5.56 -11.46 10.16
N VAL A 405 6.18 -10.37 10.63
CA VAL A 405 5.86 -9.79 11.94
C VAL A 405 4.49 -9.13 11.96
N GLU A 406 4.13 -8.42 10.87
CA GLU A 406 2.82 -7.78 10.77
C GLU A 406 1.70 -8.82 10.60
N GLU A 407 1.95 -9.88 9.85
CA GLU A 407 1.02 -11.01 9.71
C GLU A 407 0.78 -11.71 11.04
N LEU A 408 1.85 -12.03 11.77
CA LEU A 408 1.74 -12.60 13.11
C LEU A 408 0.87 -11.74 14.03
N LYS A 409 1.11 -10.43 14.07
CA LYS A 409 0.31 -9.50 14.87
C LYS A 409 -1.15 -9.46 14.46
N ASN A 410 -1.42 -9.46 13.16
CA ASN A 410 -2.78 -9.47 12.63
C ASN A 410 -3.50 -10.78 12.98
N GLU A 411 -2.85 -11.91 12.77
CA GLU A 411 -3.44 -13.22 13.05
C GLU A 411 -3.73 -13.39 14.55
N LEU A 412 -2.81 -13.01 15.43
CA LEU A 412 -3.03 -13.06 16.88
C LEU A 412 -4.14 -12.11 17.34
N ALA A 413 -4.20 -10.90 16.79
CA ALA A 413 -5.20 -9.91 17.19
C ALA A 413 -6.62 -10.26 16.74
N LEU A 414 -6.77 -11.01 15.64
CA LEU A 414 -8.05 -11.30 15.01
C LEU A 414 -8.51 -12.73 15.25
N ILE A 415 -7.68 -13.71 14.90
CA ILE A 415 -8.10 -15.13 14.86
C ILE A 415 -8.36 -15.71 16.26
N ALA A 416 -7.61 -15.28 17.27
CA ALA A 416 -7.82 -15.73 18.65
C ALA A 416 -9.26 -15.43 19.16
N LYS A 417 -9.91 -14.42 18.59
CA LYS A 417 -11.28 -13.98 18.95
C LYS A 417 -12.37 -14.52 18.04
N LEU A 418 -11.99 -15.23 16.95
CA LEU A 418 -12.93 -15.74 15.95
C LEU A 418 -13.16 -17.23 16.13
N LYS A 419 -14.41 -17.63 16.32
CA LYS A 419 -14.83 -19.03 16.38
C LYS A 419 -16.02 -19.26 15.46
N HIS A 420 -15.79 -19.93 14.33
CA HIS A 420 -16.84 -20.28 13.39
C HIS A 420 -16.47 -21.55 12.63
N LYS A 421 -17.45 -22.42 12.35
CA LYS A 421 -17.23 -23.73 11.68
C LYS A 421 -16.58 -23.62 10.30
N ASN A 422 -16.79 -22.48 9.60
CA ASN A 422 -16.21 -22.23 8.27
C ASN A 422 -14.97 -21.32 8.33
N LEU A 423 -14.30 -21.22 9.48
CA LEU A 423 -12.99 -20.57 9.65
C LEU A 423 -12.02 -21.57 10.23
N VAL A 424 -10.75 -21.47 9.87
CA VAL A 424 -9.68 -22.26 10.49
C VAL A 424 -9.43 -21.73 11.90
N SER A 425 -9.33 -22.62 12.88
CA SER A 425 -9.11 -22.27 14.29
C SER A 425 -7.63 -22.16 14.60
N LEU A 426 -7.22 -21.09 15.28
CA LEU A 426 -5.89 -20.98 15.89
C LEU A 426 -5.89 -21.77 17.21
N VAL A 427 -5.00 -22.74 17.32
CA VAL A 427 -4.82 -23.61 18.49
C VAL A 427 -3.81 -22.99 19.45
N GLY A 428 -2.72 -22.40 18.92
CA GLY A 428 -1.69 -21.81 19.76
C GLY A 428 -0.64 -21.02 18.99
N VAL A 429 0.34 -20.51 19.74
CA VAL A 429 1.43 -19.70 19.23
C VAL A 429 2.73 -20.02 19.97
N CYS A 430 3.87 -19.93 19.27
CA CYS A 430 5.17 -19.98 19.91
C CYS A 430 6.05 -18.81 19.45
N LEU A 431 6.62 -18.10 20.43
CA LEU A 431 7.49 -16.92 20.22
C LEU A 431 8.84 -17.09 20.94
N GLU A 432 9.32 -18.30 21.05
CA GLU A 432 10.54 -18.62 21.76
C GLU A 432 11.74 -18.77 20.81
N GLN A 433 12.97 -18.60 21.32
CA GLN A 433 14.23 -18.83 20.61
C GLN A 433 14.31 -18.16 19.23
N GLN A 434 13.70 -16.99 19.07
CA GLN A 434 13.58 -16.26 17.79
C GLN A 434 12.73 -16.99 16.72
N GLU A 435 12.03 -18.06 17.07
CA GLU A 435 11.02 -18.67 16.22
C GLU A 435 9.70 -17.90 16.33
N ARG A 436 8.92 -17.95 15.27
CA ARG A 436 7.58 -17.35 15.17
C ARG A 436 6.68 -18.38 14.54
N LEU A 437 5.95 -19.10 15.38
CA LEU A 437 5.11 -20.22 14.95
C LEU A 437 3.67 -19.92 15.26
N LEU A 438 2.79 -20.13 14.28
CA LEU A 438 1.35 -20.15 14.47
C LEU A 438 0.85 -21.57 14.32
N VAL A 439 0.07 -22.02 15.28
CA VAL A 439 -0.43 -23.40 15.35
C VAL A 439 -1.93 -23.41 15.11
N TYR A 440 -2.36 -24.11 14.08
CA TYR A 440 -3.76 -24.23 13.66
C TYR A 440 -4.24 -25.66 13.78
N GLU A 441 -5.57 -25.84 13.76
CA GLU A 441 -6.18 -27.16 13.55
C GLU A 441 -5.68 -27.74 12.21
N PHE A 442 -5.44 -29.04 12.15
CA PHE A 442 -5.10 -29.72 10.91
C PHE A 442 -6.35 -29.98 10.07
N VAL A 443 -6.30 -29.60 8.79
CA VAL A 443 -7.43 -29.75 7.85
C VAL A 443 -7.04 -30.74 6.75
N PRO A 444 -7.62 -31.99 6.72
CA PRO A 444 -7.02 -33.12 6.03
C PRO A 444 -7.15 -33.08 4.49
N ASN A 445 -8.20 -32.48 3.91
CA ASN A 445 -8.39 -32.48 2.46
C ASN A 445 -7.71 -31.29 1.75
N ARG A 446 -6.79 -30.61 2.45
CA ARG A 446 -5.99 -29.53 1.89
C ARG A 446 -6.83 -28.36 1.36
N SER A 447 -6.26 -27.56 0.47
CA SER A 447 -6.93 -26.41 -0.11
C SER A 447 -7.76 -26.76 -1.35
N LEU A 448 -8.81 -25.98 -1.54
CA LEU A 448 -9.78 -26.16 -2.62
C LEU A 448 -9.15 -26.17 -4.01
N ASP A 449 -8.16 -25.31 -4.26
CA ASP A 449 -7.46 -25.20 -5.55
C ASP A 449 -6.77 -26.50 -5.96
N LEU A 450 -6.20 -27.25 -5.00
CA LEU A 450 -5.54 -28.53 -5.24
C LEU A 450 -6.49 -29.65 -5.65
N THR A 451 -7.78 -29.48 -5.39
CA THR A 451 -8.81 -30.44 -5.80
C THR A 451 -9.58 -29.95 -7.00
N LEU A 452 -9.94 -28.67 -7.02
CA LEU A 452 -10.79 -28.08 -8.06
C LEU A 452 -10.09 -28.01 -9.43
N PHE A 453 -8.79 -27.72 -9.44
CA PHE A 453 -8.01 -27.51 -10.68
C PHE A 453 -7.11 -28.70 -11.04
N ASP A 454 -7.17 -29.79 -10.29
CA ASP A 454 -6.48 -31.04 -10.59
C ASP A 454 -7.35 -31.93 -11.48
N THR A 455 -6.83 -32.36 -12.61
CA THR A 455 -7.59 -33.12 -13.62
C THR A 455 -8.11 -34.48 -13.15
N GLU A 456 -7.46 -35.08 -12.13
CA GLU A 456 -7.87 -36.40 -11.58
C GLU A 456 -8.76 -36.25 -10.34
N LYS A 457 -8.56 -35.17 -9.56
CA LYS A 457 -9.30 -34.97 -8.31
C LYS A 457 -10.58 -34.18 -8.46
N CYS A 458 -10.71 -33.36 -9.53
CA CYS A 458 -11.90 -32.53 -9.75
C CYS A 458 -13.19 -33.40 -9.85
N GLU A 459 -13.10 -34.64 -10.32
CA GLU A 459 -14.19 -35.60 -10.36
C GLU A 459 -14.74 -35.96 -8.95
N GLN A 460 -13.95 -35.75 -7.89
CA GLN A 460 -14.38 -35.97 -6.50
C GLN A 460 -15.32 -34.86 -6.00
N LEU A 461 -15.32 -33.69 -6.70
CA LEU A 461 -16.16 -32.53 -6.40
C LEU A 461 -17.43 -32.57 -7.29
N ASP A 462 -18.42 -33.41 -6.94
CA ASP A 462 -19.73 -33.33 -7.51
C ASP A 462 -20.46 -32.02 -7.18
N TRP A 463 -21.64 -31.78 -7.80
CA TRP A 463 -22.36 -30.51 -7.60
C TRP A 463 -22.77 -30.30 -6.14
N GLU A 464 -23.17 -31.32 -5.43
CA GLU A 464 -23.60 -31.21 -4.03
C GLU A 464 -22.48 -30.71 -3.13
N LYS A 465 -21.25 -31.22 -3.33
CA LYS A 465 -20.06 -30.73 -2.60
C LYS A 465 -19.68 -29.31 -3.01
N ARG A 466 -19.71 -28.98 -4.31
CA ARG A 466 -19.44 -27.62 -4.79
C ARG A 466 -20.42 -26.60 -4.21
N TYR A 467 -21.70 -26.93 -4.21
CA TYR A 467 -22.75 -26.10 -3.62
C TYR A 467 -22.56 -25.94 -2.10
N LYS A 468 -22.21 -27.03 -1.41
CA LYS A 468 -21.87 -27.01 0.03
C LYS A 468 -20.68 -26.11 0.31
N ILE A 469 -19.62 -26.14 -0.53
CA ILE A 469 -18.45 -25.32 -0.42
C ILE A 469 -18.82 -23.83 -0.61
N ILE A 470 -19.55 -23.48 -1.68
CA ILE A 470 -20.01 -22.12 -1.94
C ILE A 470 -20.79 -21.56 -0.73
N ASN A 471 -21.76 -22.33 -0.22
CA ASN A 471 -22.56 -21.94 0.93
C ASN A 471 -21.73 -21.76 2.21
N GLY A 472 -20.76 -22.64 2.45
CA GLY A 472 -19.90 -22.55 3.63
C GLY A 472 -18.99 -21.35 3.60
N ILE A 473 -18.38 -21.02 2.43
CA ILE A 473 -17.58 -19.80 2.26
C ILE A 473 -18.44 -18.56 2.51
N ALA A 474 -19.66 -18.51 1.92
CA ALA A 474 -20.57 -17.38 2.11
C ALA A 474 -20.91 -17.14 3.59
N ARG A 475 -21.18 -18.21 4.36
CA ARG A 475 -21.48 -18.14 5.81
C ARG A 475 -20.25 -17.72 6.62
N GLY A 476 -19.05 -18.20 6.26
CA GLY A 476 -17.80 -17.77 6.89
C GLY A 476 -17.56 -16.27 6.68
N LEU A 477 -17.82 -15.75 5.48
CA LEU A 477 -17.70 -14.33 5.16
C LEU A 477 -18.80 -13.48 5.83
N GLN A 478 -20.05 -13.96 5.86
CA GLN A 478 -21.10 -13.30 6.62
C GLN A 478 -20.67 -13.12 8.07
N TYR A 479 -20.16 -14.17 8.70
CA TYR A 479 -19.67 -14.10 10.07
C TYR A 479 -18.59 -13.04 10.25
N LEU A 480 -17.59 -12.99 9.36
CA LEU A 480 -16.51 -12.01 9.41
C LEU A 480 -17.00 -10.57 9.23
N HIS A 481 -17.93 -10.36 8.31
CA HIS A 481 -18.40 -9.04 7.91
C HIS A 481 -19.47 -8.44 8.81
N GLU A 482 -20.35 -9.30 9.36
CA GLU A 482 -21.61 -8.86 9.95
C GLU A 482 -21.87 -9.44 11.35
N ASP A 483 -21.63 -10.75 11.59
CA ASP A 483 -22.08 -11.45 12.79
C ASP A 483 -21.05 -11.45 13.92
N SER A 484 -19.75 -11.32 13.61
CA SER A 484 -18.70 -11.35 14.61
C SER A 484 -18.63 -10.04 15.41
N GLN A 485 -18.04 -10.09 16.61
CA GLN A 485 -17.79 -8.88 17.40
C GLN A 485 -16.87 -7.88 16.68
N LEU A 486 -15.99 -8.38 15.81
CA LEU A 486 -15.06 -7.62 15.01
C LEU A 486 -15.54 -7.63 13.56
N LYS A 487 -15.68 -6.45 12.95
CA LYS A 487 -15.97 -6.36 11.51
C LYS A 487 -14.68 -6.52 10.73
N ILE A 488 -14.48 -7.68 10.11
CA ILE A 488 -13.20 -8.05 9.50
C ILE A 488 -13.32 -8.13 7.99
N VAL A 489 -12.37 -7.49 7.29
CA VAL A 489 -12.15 -7.62 5.85
C VAL A 489 -10.91 -8.47 5.63
N HIS A 490 -11.03 -9.58 4.90
CA HIS A 490 -9.99 -10.59 4.71
C HIS A 490 -8.87 -10.13 3.76
N ARG A 491 -9.24 -9.53 2.61
CA ARG A 491 -8.36 -8.94 1.60
C ARG A 491 -7.53 -9.92 0.74
N ASP A 492 -7.53 -11.21 1.04
CA ASP A 492 -6.84 -12.22 0.22
C ASP A 492 -7.67 -13.51 0.08
N LEU A 493 -8.93 -13.36 -0.27
CA LEU A 493 -9.81 -14.50 -0.55
C LEU A 493 -9.50 -15.09 -1.92
N LYS A 494 -9.22 -16.41 -1.94
CA LYS A 494 -8.90 -17.19 -3.14
C LYS A 494 -9.07 -18.68 -2.85
N ALA A 495 -9.14 -19.51 -3.88
CA ALA A 495 -9.35 -20.94 -3.73
C ALA A 495 -8.28 -21.63 -2.87
N SER A 496 -7.02 -21.18 -2.92
CA SER A 496 -5.93 -21.74 -2.10
C SER A 496 -5.98 -21.35 -0.62
N ASN A 497 -6.80 -20.37 -0.23
CA ASN A 497 -7.05 -20.00 1.16
C ASN A 497 -8.37 -20.60 1.71
N ILE A 498 -8.99 -21.52 0.97
CA ILE A 498 -10.15 -22.29 1.41
C ILE A 498 -9.68 -23.73 1.65
N LEU A 499 -9.63 -24.15 2.91
CA LEU A 499 -9.28 -25.52 3.28
C LEU A 499 -10.54 -26.38 3.40
N LEU A 500 -10.44 -27.66 3.11
CA LEU A 500 -11.55 -28.63 3.15
C LEU A 500 -11.36 -29.62 4.31
N ASP A 501 -12.32 -29.68 5.23
CA ASP A 501 -12.27 -30.67 6.31
C ASP A 501 -12.58 -32.10 5.80
N ALA A 502 -12.52 -33.08 6.69
CA ALA A 502 -12.80 -34.50 6.35
C ALA A 502 -14.15 -34.71 5.69
N ASN A 503 -15.11 -33.82 5.94
CA ASN A 503 -16.47 -33.87 5.38
C ASN A 503 -16.67 -32.94 4.19
N MET A 504 -15.57 -32.39 3.62
CA MET A 504 -15.60 -31.40 2.53
C MET A 504 -16.32 -30.10 2.91
N ASN A 505 -16.36 -29.74 4.22
CA ASN A 505 -16.80 -28.41 4.60
C ASN A 505 -15.65 -27.41 4.40
N PRO A 506 -15.93 -26.23 3.83
CA PRO A 506 -14.89 -25.22 3.63
C PRO A 506 -14.57 -24.48 4.93
N LYS A 507 -13.28 -24.17 5.11
CA LYS A 507 -12.75 -23.33 6.17
C LYS A 507 -11.86 -22.25 5.58
N ILE A 508 -12.22 -20.98 5.79
CA ILE A 508 -11.42 -19.83 5.35
C ILE A 508 -10.17 -19.75 6.23
N SER A 509 -9.02 -19.57 5.61
CA SER A 509 -7.69 -19.55 6.24
C SER A 509 -6.87 -18.32 5.82
N ASP A 510 -5.69 -18.11 6.43
CA ASP A 510 -4.70 -17.08 6.12
C ASP A 510 -5.20 -15.63 6.34
N PHE A 511 -5.34 -15.25 7.60
CA PHE A 511 -5.77 -13.91 8.02
C PHE A 511 -4.62 -12.89 8.13
N GLY A 512 -3.44 -13.21 7.64
CA GLY A 512 -2.25 -12.35 7.72
C GLY A 512 -2.45 -10.95 7.13
N LEU A 513 -3.32 -10.80 6.12
CA LEU A 513 -3.67 -9.52 5.51
C LEU A 513 -4.99 -8.92 6.00
N ALA A 514 -5.72 -9.62 6.86
CA ALA A 514 -7.02 -9.17 7.34
C ALA A 514 -6.94 -7.86 8.13
N ARG A 515 -8.02 -7.09 8.15
CA ARG A 515 -8.13 -5.83 8.89
C ARG A 515 -9.45 -5.74 9.62
N ASN A 516 -9.35 -5.29 10.87
CA ASN A 516 -10.50 -4.99 11.70
C ASN A 516 -11.02 -3.57 11.39
N PHE A 517 -12.31 -3.44 11.21
CA PHE A 517 -13.04 -2.19 11.03
C PHE A 517 -13.78 -1.83 12.32
N SER A 518 -13.79 -0.54 12.68
CA SER A 518 -14.74 -0.08 13.68
C SER A 518 -16.19 -0.28 13.20
N ARG A 519 -17.15 -0.39 14.12
CA ARG A 519 -18.56 -0.68 13.76
C ARG A 519 -19.14 0.31 12.75
N ASP A 520 -18.76 1.57 12.85
CA ASP A 520 -19.25 2.66 11.97
C ASP A 520 -18.43 2.78 10.67
N GLN A 521 -17.34 2.06 10.55
CA GLN A 521 -16.47 2.12 9.38
C GLN A 521 -17.01 1.25 8.26
N THR A 522 -17.25 1.84 7.09
CA THR A 522 -17.77 1.14 5.90
C THR A 522 -16.69 0.82 4.89
N GLN A 523 -15.60 1.59 4.87
CA GLN A 523 -14.47 1.44 3.94
C GLN A 523 -13.18 1.97 4.56
N ALA A 524 -12.05 1.51 4.05
CA ALA A 524 -10.74 2.04 4.39
C ALA A 524 -9.86 2.14 3.13
N VAL A 525 -8.82 2.94 3.24
CA VAL A 525 -7.85 3.12 2.16
C VAL A 525 -6.49 2.61 2.61
N THR A 526 -5.83 1.85 1.77
CA THR A 526 -4.46 1.42 1.98
C THR A 526 -3.56 1.94 0.86
N ASN A 527 -2.41 2.44 1.23
CA ASN A 527 -1.37 2.80 0.27
C ASN A 527 -0.58 1.58 -0.22
N ARG A 528 -0.79 0.41 0.39
CA ARG A 528 -0.17 -0.84 0.00
C ARG A 528 -1.24 -1.85 -0.39
N VAL A 529 -1.46 -2.01 -1.70
CA VAL A 529 -2.34 -3.03 -2.25
C VAL A 529 -1.59 -4.36 -2.23
N ILE A 530 -2.08 -5.31 -1.45
CA ILE A 530 -1.51 -6.65 -1.30
C ILE A 530 -2.64 -7.65 -1.39
N GLY A 531 -2.38 -8.79 -1.98
CA GLY A 531 -3.32 -9.87 -2.18
C GLY A 531 -3.03 -10.58 -3.51
N THR A 532 -3.95 -11.37 -3.99
CA THR A 532 -3.77 -12.18 -5.20
C THR A 532 -4.47 -11.51 -6.39
N TYR A 533 -3.70 -11.18 -7.43
CA TYR A 533 -4.25 -10.63 -8.66
C TYR A 533 -5.30 -11.58 -9.26
N GLY A 534 -6.36 -11.04 -9.84
CA GLY A 534 -7.49 -11.80 -10.36
C GLY A 534 -8.64 -11.95 -9.37
N TYR A 535 -8.36 -11.95 -8.06
CA TYR A 535 -9.38 -11.94 -7.01
C TYR A 535 -9.60 -10.57 -6.39
N MET A 536 -8.70 -9.63 -6.62
CA MET A 536 -8.81 -8.27 -6.08
C MET A 536 -9.93 -7.49 -6.76
N ALA A 537 -10.77 -6.85 -5.97
CA ALA A 537 -11.79 -5.94 -6.48
C ALA A 537 -11.17 -4.72 -7.18
N PRO A 538 -11.82 -4.18 -8.24
CA PRO A 538 -11.28 -3.05 -9.02
C PRO A 538 -10.92 -1.83 -8.17
N GLU A 539 -11.78 -1.43 -7.25
CA GLU A 539 -11.55 -0.30 -6.36
C GLU A 539 -10.40 -0.51 -5.40
N TYR A 540 -10.15 -1.77 -5.01
CA TYR A 540 -9.01 -2.12 -4.19
C TYR A 540 -7.72 -2.10 -4.99
N LEU A 541 -7.71 -2.75 -6.15
CA LEU A 541 -6.53 -2.81 -7.02
C LEU A 541 -6.09 -1.40 -7.49
N MET A 542 -7.05 -0.55 -7.88
CA MET A 542 -6.76 0.75 -8.49
C MET A 542 -6.54 1.87 -7.48
N ARG A 543 -7.18 1.82 -6.33
CA ARG A 543 -7.24 2.95 -5.39
C ARG A 543 -6.83 2.59 -3.97
N GLY A 544 -6.54 1.32 -3.70
CA GLY A 544 -6.34 0.82 -2.34
C GLY A 544 -7.60 0.89 -1.46
N ASN A 545 -8.77 1.20 -2.04
CA ASN A 545 -10.03 1.24 -1.31
C ASN A 545 -10.52 -0.18 -1.04
N TYR A 546 -10.65 -0.57 0.22
CA TYR A 546 -11.16 -1.88 0.58
C TYR A 546 -12.30 -1.80 1.59
N SER A 547 -13.17 -2.76 1.51
CA SER A 547 -14.34 -2.90 2.36
C SER A 547 -14.82 -4.34 2.34
N VAL A 548 -15.87 -4.67 3.07
CA VAL A 548 -16.56 -5.97 2.98
C VAL A 548 -16.99 -6.29 1.54
N LYS A 549 -17.25 -5.26 0.72
CA LYS A 549 -17.61 -5.43 -0.70
C LYS A 549 -16.43 -5.85 -1.58
N SER A 550 -15.19 -5.61 -1.15
CA SER A 550 -14.00 -6.11 -1.84
C SER A 550 -13.86 -7.63 -1.65
N ASP A 551 -14.16 -8.16 -0.45
CA ASP A 551 -14.20 -9.60 -0.21
C ASP A 551 -15.39 -10.25 -0.95
N THR A 552 -16.53 -9.54 -1.05
CA THR A 552 -17.67 -10.00 -1.85
C THR A 552 -17.29 -10.20 -3.32
N PHE A 553 -16.46 -9.30 -3.89
CA PHE A 553 -15.95 -9.47 -5.25
C PHE A 553 -15.09 -10.74 -5.37
N SER A 554 -14.13 -10.94 -4.46
CA SER A 554 -13.28 -12.13 -4.43
C SER A 554 -14.09 -13.41 -4.29
N PHE A 555 -15.15 -13.39 -3.48
CA PHE A 555 -16.11 -14.47 -3.35
C PHE A 555 -16.81 -14.76 -4.69
N GLY A 556 -17.27 -13.72 -5.39
CA GLY A 556 -17.90 -13.88 -6.71
C GLY A 556 -16.99 -14.56 -7.73
N VAL A 557 -15.70 -14.18 -7.76
CA VAL A 557 -14.68 -14.85 -8.60
C VAL A 557 -14.58 -16.34 -8.24
N MET A 558 -14.47 -16.67 -6.96
CA MET A 558 -14.39 -18.08 -6.51
C MET A 558 -15.65 -18.89 -6.85
N VAL A 559 -16.83 -18.30 -6.75
CA VAL A 559 -18.08 -18.98 -7.15
C VAL A 559 -18.01 -19.38 -8.61
N LEU A 560 -17.58 -18.48 -9.49
CA LEU A 560 -17.47 -18.76 -10.92
C LEU A 560 -16.37 -19.79 -11.21
N GLU A 561 -15.24 -19.78 -10.49
CA GLU A 561 -14.21 -20.83 -10.57
C GLU A 561 -14.75 -22.20 -10.12
N ILE A 562 -15.48 -22.25 -9.01
CA ILE A 562 -16.05 -23.51 -8.48
C ILE A 562 -17.07 -24.12 -9.45
N VAL A 563 -17.89 -23.29 -10.09
CA VAL A 563 -18.90 -23.76 -11.04
C VAL A 563 -18.29 -24.23 -12.35
N THR A 564 -17.28 -23.52 -12.84
CA THR A 564 -16.69 -23.76 -14.17
C THR A 564 -15.49 -24.71 -14.16
N GLY A 565 -14.90 -25.00 -12.99
CA GLY A 565 -13.66 -25.76 -12.87
C GLY A 565 -12.44 -25.05 -13.48
N ARG A 566 -12.55 -23.77 -13.81
CA ARG A 566 -11.50 -23.00 -14.49
C ARG A 566 -10.90 -21.96 -13.56
N LYS A 567 -9.58 -21.85 -13.58
CA LYS A 567 -8.84 -20.85 -12.80
C LYS A 567 -8.91 -19.49 -13.51
N ASN A 568 -9.24 -18.46 -12.75
CA ASN A 568 -9.36 -17.09 -13.29
C ASN A 568 -8.04 -16.52 -13.87
N ASN A 569 -6.88 -17.00 -13.41
CA ASN A 569 -5.57 -16.50 -13.81
C ASN A 569 -4.89 -17.28 -14.95
N ASP A 570 -5.49 -18.30 -15.53
CA ASP A 570 -4.86 -19.13 -16.58
C ASP A 570 -4.62 -18.40 -17.91
N CYS A 571 -5.20 -17.22 -18.10
CA CYS A 571 -4.97 -16.36 -19.26
C CYS A 571 -3.54 -15.82 -19.41
N TYR A 572 -2.69 -15.93 -18.40
CA TYR A 572 -1.30 -15.45 -18.49
C TYR A 572 -0.35 -16.39 -19.24
N ASN A 573 -0.71 -17.66 -19.36
CA ASN A 573 0.17 -18.70 -19.95
C ASN A 573 -0.13 -19.04 -21.42
N SER A 574 -1.21 -18.55 -22.01
CA SER A 574 -1.54 -18.79 -23.42
C SER A 574 -2.00 -17.51 -24.12
N GLN A 575 -1.44 -17.25 -25.32
CA GLN A 575 -1.77 -16.07 -26.14
C GLN A 575 -3.23 -16.03 -26.66
N GLN A 576 -4.08 -16.97 -26.25
CA GLN A 576 -5.46 -17.17 -26.75
C GLN A 576 -6.50 -17.42 -25.65
N SER A 577 -6.19 -17.35 -24.35
CA SER A 577 -7.21 -17.63 -23.33
C SER A 577 -7.97 -16.35 -22.95
N GLU A 578 -9.26 -16.40 -23.11
CA GLU A 578 -10.20 -15.38 -22.60
C GLU A 578 -10.25 -15.41 -21.08
N ASP A 579 -10.35 -14.25 -20.44
CA ASP A 579 -10.59 -14.08 -19.03
C ASP A 579 -11.90 -14.79 -18.61
N LEU A 580 -11.86 -15.57 -17.52
CA LEU A 580 -12.98 -16.35 -17.03
C LEU A 580 -14.27 -15.53 -16.90
N LEU A 581 -14.15 -14.35 -16.28
CA LEU A 581 -15.31 -13.50 -16.02
C LEU A 581 -15.94 -12.99 -17.33
N THR A 582 -15.11 -12.63 -18.32
CA THR A 582 -15.56 -12.22 -19.66
C THR A 582 -16.32 -13.35 -20.32
N LYS A 583 -15.75 -14.55 -20.32
CA LYS A 583 -16.37 -15.73 -20.93
C LYS A 583 -17.71 -16.09 -20.32
N VAL A 584 -17.78 -16.13 -18.99
CA VAL A 584 -19.04 -16.41 -18.27
C VAL A 584 -20.09 -15.35 -18.58
N TRP A 585 -19.69 -14.07 -18.63
CA TRP A 585 -20.60 -12.98 -18.97
C TRP A 585 -21.14 -13.08 -20.41
N GLU A 586 -20.28 -13.36 -21.40
CA GLU A 586 -20.69 -13.48 -22.80
C GLU A 586 -21.67 -14.64 -22.99
N GLN A 587 -21.41 -15.77 -22.37
CA GLN A 587 -22.30 -16.92 -22.40
C GLN A 587 -23.61 -16.68 -21.60
N TRP A 588 -23.55 -15.90 -20.51
CA TRP A 588 -24.76 -15.48 -19.79
C TRP A 588 -25.68 -14.63 -20.68
N VAL A 589 -25.12 -13.66 -21.39
CA VAL A 589 -25.89 -12.79 -22.32
C VAL A 589 -26.41 -13.57 -23.51
N ALA A 590 -25.66 -14.55 -24.01
CA ALA A 590 -26.05 -15.43 -25.09
C ALA A 590 -27.12 -16.48 -24.70
N GLY A 591 -27.40 -16.65 -23.39
CA GLY A 591 -28.31 -17.68 -22.89
C GLY A 591 -27.75 -19.11 -22.94
N THR A 592 -26.42 -19.26 -23.10
CA THR A 592 -25.70 -20.53 -23.22
C THR A 592 -24.73 -20.78 -22.06
N VAL A 593 -24.91 -20.10 -20.93
CA VAL A 593 -23.96 -20.11 -19.80
C VAL A 593 -23.75 -21.51 -19.19
N LEU A 594 -24.71 -22.42 -19.34
CA LEU A 594 -24.55 -23.81 -18.91
C LEU A 594 -23.44 -24.57 -19.64
N GLU A 595 -23.02 -24.10 -20.85
CA GLU A 595 -21.87 -24.63 -21.57
C GLU A 595 -20.52 -24.30 -20.90
N THR A 596 -20.51 -23.33 -19.95
CA THR A 596 -19.32 -22.99 -19.17
C THR A 596 -19.10 -23.88 -17.97
N VAL A 597 -20.09 -24.66 -17.58
CA VAL A 597 -20.07 -25.55 -16.41
C VAL A 597 -18.97 -26.59 -16.56
N ASP A 598 -18.32 -26.94 -15.46
CA ASP A 598 -17.24 -27.93 -15.44
C ASP A 598 -17.68 -29.28 -16.04
N PRO A 599 -17.04 -29.75 -17.13
CA PRO A 599 -17.38 -31.01 -17.73
C PRO A 599 -17.21 -32.22 -16.81
N SER A 600 -16.36 -32.15 -15.76
CA SER A 600 -16.13 -33.24 -14.80
C SER A 600 -17.38 -33.61 -14.00
N MET A 601 -18.36 -32.70 -13.92
CA MET A 601 -19.66 -32.98 -13.26
C MET A 601 -20.60 -33.90 -14.08
N ASN A 602 -20.22 -34.26 -15.32
CA ASN A 602 -20.93 -35.20 -16.18
C ASN A 602 -22.47 -34.97 -16.29
N GLY A 603 -22.91 -33.71 -16.22
CA GLY A 603 -24.31 -33.31 -16.27
C GLY A 603 -25.13 -33.68 -15.02
N SER A 604 -24.50 -34.17 -13.95
CA SER A 604 -25.16 -34.52 -12.70
C SER A 604 -25.28 -33.31 -11.77
N PHE A 605 -26.12 -32.34 -12.17
CA PHE A 605 -26.38 -31.13 -11.39
C PHE A 605 -27.78 -30.56 -11.64
N SER A 606 -28.32 -29.81 -10.70
CA SER A 606 -29.53 -29.02 -10.89
C SER A 606 -29.22 -27.76 -11.71
N GLU A 607 -29.79 -27.65 -12.92
CA GLU A 607 -29.58 -26.49 -13.78
C GLU A 607 -30.02 -25.19 -13.10
N SER A 608 -31.13 -25.22 -12.34
CA SER A 608 -31.64 -24.07 -11.60
C SER A 608 -30.64 -23.59 -10.54
N ASP A 609 -30.00 -24.50 -9.80
CA ASP A 609 -29.04 -24.15 -8.76
C ASP A 609 -27.74 -23.62 -9.34
N VAL A 610 -27.29 -24.26 -10.43
CA VAL A 610 -26.09 -23.78 -11.16
C VAL A 610 -26.32 -22.39 -11.71
N LEU A 611 -27.43 -22.14 -12.42
CA LEU A 611 -27.79 -20.82 -12.96
C LEU A 611 -27.90 -19.78 -11.83
N ARG A 612 -28.46 -20.18 -10.71
CA ARG A 612 -28.56 -19.33 -9.52
C ARG A 612 -27.20 -18.99 -8.97
N CYS A 613 -26.27 -19.93 -8.83
CA CYS A 613 -24.92 -19.70 -8.38
C CYS A 613 -24.15 -18.79 -9.36
N ILE A 614 -24.28 -18.99 -10.67
CA ILE A 614 -23.65 -18.12 -11.68
C ILE A 614 -24.19 -16.69 -11.56
N ASN A 615 -25.52 -16.51 -11.45
CA ASN A 615 -26.13 -15.19 -11.27
C ASN A 615 -25.58 -14.48 -10.03
N ILE A 616 -25.52 -15.17 -8.87
CA ILE A 616 -24.98 -14.65 -7.63
C ILE A 616 -23.49 -14.29 -7.80
N GLY A 617 -22.70 -15.14 -8.46
CA GLY A 617 -21.31 -14.85 -8.81
C GLY A 617 -21.18 -13.55 -9.61
N LEU A 618 -21.99 -13.40 -10.66
CA LEU A 618 -22.02 -12.19 -11.50
C LEU A 618 -22.46 -10.93 -10.73
N LEU A 619 -23.43 -11.05 -9.82
CA LEU A 619 -23.82 -9.96 -8.94
C LEU A 619 -22.69 -9.56 -7.97
N CYS A 620 -21.92 -10.51 -7.49
CA CYS A 620 -20.80 -10.25 -6.59
C CYS A 620 -19.61 -9.56 -7.30
N VAL A 621 -19.39 -9.80 -8.61
CA VAL A 621 -18.29 -9.21 -9.39
C VAL A 621 -18.66 -7.90 -10.09
N GLN A 622 -19.73 -7.23 -9.70
CA GLN A 622 -20.09 -5.93 -10.25
C GLN A 622 -18.99 -4.88 -10.04
N GLY A 623 -18.80 -3.98 -11.00
CA GLY A 623 -17.74 -2.99 -11.00
C GLY A 623 -17.83 -1.99 -9.83
N LYS A 624 -19.06 -1.56 -9.47
CA LYS A 624 -19.28 -0.66 -8.33
C LYS A 624 -19.51 -1.46 -7.06
N PRO A 625 -18.81 -1.16 -5.95
CA PRO A 625 -19.03 -1.83 -4.67
C PRO A 625 -20.47 -1.77 -4.15
N THR A 626 -21.19 -0.68 -4.44
CA THR A 626 -22.59 -0.49 -4.03
C THR A 626 -23.55 -1.47 -4.68
N ASP A 627 -23.23 -1.93 -5.89
CA ASP A 627 -24.08 -2.81 -6.68
C ASP A 627 -23.90 -4.29 -6.30
N ARG A 628 -22.85 -4.61 -5.52
CA ARG A 628 -22.63 -5.95 -4.99
C ARG A 628 -23.49 -6.21 -3.75
N PRO A 629 -24.05 -7.39 -3.57
CA PRO A 629 -24.82 -7.73 -2.37
C PRO A 629 -23.96 -7.76 -1.11
N LEU A 630 -24.57 -7.68 0.08
CA LEU A 630 -23.96 -8.05 1.35
C LEU A 630 -23.91 -9.57 1.47
N MET A 631 -23.00 -10.10 2.30
CA MET A 631 -22.88 -11.57 2.44
C MET A 631 -24.10 -12.21 3.08
N SER A 632 -24.80 -11.53 3.98
CA SER A 632 -26.12 -11.97 4.49
C SER A 632 -27.15 -12.11 3.38
N SER A 633 -27.19 -11.17 2.43
CA SER A 633 -28.06 -11.29 1.25
C SER A 633 -27.64 -12.45 0.35
N VAL A 634 -26.32 -12.67 0.16
CA VAL A 634 -25.81 -13.80 -0.61
C VAL A 634 -26.23 -15.15 0.02
N VAL A 635 -26.09 -15.29 1.33
CA VAL A 635 -26.51 -16.51 2.06
C VAL A 635 -28.00 -16.73 1.90
N LEU A 636 -28.82 -15.68 1.98
CA LEU A 636 -30.26 -15.79 1.75
C LEU A 636 -30.56 -16.18 0.30
N MET A 637 -29.91 -15.59 -0.69
CA MET A 637 -30.05 -15.93 -2.11
C MET A 637 -29.64 -17.37 -2.41
N LEU A 638 -28.59 -17.89 -1.78
CA LEU A 638 -28.18 -19.29 -1.91
C LEU A 638 -29.16 -20.24 -1.23
N GLY A 639 -29.72 -19.88 -0.08
CA GLY A 639 -30.54 -20.75 0.75
C GLY A 639 -32.03 -20.80 0.40
N SER A 640 -32.53 -19.98 -0.52
CA SER A 640 -33.96 -19.88 -0.82
C SER A 640 -34.24 -19.74 -2.32
N GLU A 641 -34.96 -20.68 -2.87
CA GLU A 641 -35.40 -20.64 -4.27
C GLU A 641 -36.45 -19.55 -4.53
N THR A 642 -37.19 -19.13 -3.51
CA THR A 642 -38.24 -18.11 -3.63
C THR A 642 -37.77 -16.70 -3.75
N VAL A 643 -36.48 -16.43 -3.45
CA VAL A 643 -35.88 -15.11 -3.60
C VAL A 643 -35.60 -14.85 -5.08
N GLU A 644 -36.28 -13.86 -5.64
CA GLU A 644 -36.02 -13.40 -7.00
C GLU A 644 -34.68 -12.67 -7.06
N LEU A 645 -33.80 -13.08 -7.97
CA LEU A 645 -32.50 -12.47 -8.18
C LEU A 645 -32.60 -11.33 -9.19
N GLN A 646 -31.89 -10.26 -8.91
CA GLN A 646 -31.73 -9.17 -9.88
C GLN A 646 -30.90 -9.66 -11.08
N ALA A 647 -31.20 -9.12 -12.26
CA ALA A 647 -30.36 -9.36 -13.43
C ALA A 647 -29.00 -8.68 -13.23
N PRO A 648 -27.87 -9.40 -13.41
CA PRO A 648 -26.56 -8.80 -13.29
C PRO A 648 -26.30 -7.84 -14.44
N ALA A 649 -25.60 -6.74 -14.15
CA ALA A 649 -25.07 -5.85 -15.18
C ALA A 649 -23.71 -6.34 -15.66
N LYS A 650 -23.23 -5.80 -16.80
CA LYS A 650 -21.91 -6.18 -17.33
C LYS A 650 -20.81 -5.88 -16.30
N PRO A 651 -20.07 -6.88 -15.83
CA PRO A 651 -18.93 -6.64 -14.94
C PRO A 651 -17.87 -5.76 -15.60
N THR A 652 -17.12 -4.99 -14.81
CA THR A 652 -16.00 -4.19 -15.33
C THR A 652 -14.74 -5.04 -15.28
N PHE A 653 -14.30 -5.53 -16.45
CA PHE A 653 -13.07 -6.33 -16.56
C PHE A 653 -11.90 -5.49 -17.03
N PHE A 654 -10.72 -5.90 -16.66
CA PHE A 654 -9.46 -5.41 -17.21
C PHE A 654 -9.03 -6.34 -18.35
N ALA A 655 -9.72 -6.26 -19.50
CA ALA A 655 -9.29 -6.98 -20.70
C ALA A 655 -8.02 -6.32 -21.26
N ARG A 656 -6.97 -7.09 -21.41
CA ARG A 656 -5.79 -6.73 -22.20
C ARG A 656 -6.13 -7.01 -23.67
N ASN A 657 -6.68 -6.02 -24.40
CA ASN A 657 -6.91 -6.19 -25.82
C ASN A 657 -5.58 -6.21 -26.59
N GLY A 658 -5.24 -7.40 -27.12
CA GLY A 658 -4.44 -7.49 -28.34
C GLY A 658 -5.33 -7.16 -29.52
N ASN A 659 -4.96 -6.10 -30.26
CA ASN A 659 -5.51 -5.54 -31.50
C ASN A 659 -6.66 -4.51 -31.39
N GLY A 660 -6.26 -3.24 -31.59
CA GLY A 660 -6.93 -2.25 -32.45
C GLY A 660 -8.34 -1.86 -32.04
N GLY A 661 -8.48 -1.09 -30.96
CA GLY A 661 -9.72 -0.37 -30.68
C GLY A 661 -9.59 0.29 -29.31
N ALA A 662 -9.41 1.62 -29.29
CA ALA A 662 -9.24 2.40 -28.07
C ALA A 662 -10.40 2.22 -27.09
N VAL A 663 -10.15 1.51 -25.97
CA VAL A 663 -10.88 1.71 -24.74
C VAL A 663 -9.85 1.76 -23.60
N SER A 664 -9.72 2.97 -23.07
CA SER A 664 -8.92 3.40 -21.94
C SER A 664 -9.03 2.47 -20.72
N GLY A 665 -7.93 1.88 -20.31
CA GLY A 665 -7.84 1.10 -19.09
C GLY A 665 -6.48 0.42 -18.92
N VAL A 666 -5.41 1.08 -19.36
CA VAL A 666 -4.05 0.62 -19.08
C VAL A 666 -3.78 0.87 -17.60
N VAL A 667 -3.63 -0.19 -16.82
CA VAL A 667 -3.04 -0.17 -15.49
C VAL A 667 -1.52 -0.16 -15.69
N PRO A 668 -0.81 0.96 -15.53
CA PRO A 668 0.64 0.97 -15.52
C PRO A 668 1.12 0.50 -14.16
N GLY A 669 1.92 -0.57 -14.12
CA GLY A 669 2.82 -0.85 -13.03
C GLY A 669 2.27 -1.62 -11.84
N VAL A 670 1.54 -2.72 -12.08
CA VAL A 670 1.59 -3.83 -11.13
C VAL A 670 2.89 -4.57 -11.42
N SER A 671 3.90 -4.34 -10.59
CA SER A 671 5.13 -5.12 -10.61
C SER A 671 4.77 -6.60 -10.46
N THR A 672 5.07 -7.40 -11.47
CA THR A 672 4.91 -8.85 -11.49
C THR A 672 5.82 -9.58 -10.50
N ALA A 673 6.53 -8.85 -9.64
CA ALA A 673 7.46 -9.38 -8.64
C ALA A 673 6.80 -10.00 -7.40
N SER A 674 5.49 -10.20 -7.40
CA SER A 674 4.77 -10.96 -6.35
C SER A 674 3.78 -11.96 -6.95
N MET A 675 4.00 -12.41 -8.17
CA MET A 675 3.25 -13.49 -8.81
C MET A 675 3.80 -14.89 -8.40
N GLU A 676 4.49 -15.01 -7.29
CA GLU A 676 4.55 -16.31 -6.64
C GLU A 676 3.18 -16.55 -6.01
N GLU A 677 2.44 -17.46 -6.60
CA GLU A 677 1.27 -18.07 -5.98
C GLU A 677 1.67 -18.42 -4.55
N ARG A 678 0.98 -17.85 -3.58
CA ARG A 678 1.13 -18.31 -2.21
C ARG A 678 0.78 -19.79 -2.23
N PRO A 679 1.68 -20.70 -1.85
CA PRO A 679 1.25 -22.06 -1.63
C PRO A 679 0.16 -22.03 -0.59
N SER A 680 -0.85 -22.82 -0.83
CA SER A 680 -1.97 -23.04 0.06
C SER A 680 -1.47 -23.39 1.45
N MET A 681 -2.16 -22.94 2.47
CA MET A 681 -2.12 -23.61 3.76
C MET A 681 -2.65 -25.03 3.54
N VAL A 682 -1.76 -25.98 3.48
CA VAL A 682 -2.08 -27.39 3.33
C VAL A 682 -2.29 -28.01 4.69
#